data_0d077b333b1fc07aac126bed5e8f6012
#
_entry.id   0d077b333b1fc07aac126bed5e8f6012
#
_cell.length_a   1.000
_cell.length_b   1.000
_cell.length_c   1.000
_cell.angle_alpha   90.00
_cell.angle_beta   90.00
_cell.angle_gamma   90.00
#
_symmetry.space_group_name_H-M   'P 1'
#
loop_
_entity.id
_entity.type
_entity.pdbx_description
1 polymer ?
#
loop_
_entity_poly.entity_id
_entity_poly.type
_entity_poly.pdbx_seq_one_letter_code
_entity_poly.pdbx_strand_id
1 'polypeptide(L)'
;MLAGIDAAAAATPDEAGVRLFREKIQPVLEASCYECHSATATKIKGGLRLDSREASRHGGETGPAVVPGDPRKSLLIQAIRHEGDLQMPAKKPKLADAVIADFVKWVELGAPDPREGEPTPPPPYDFKKARQFWAFQPVKRLDPPTVKDRRWVKAPLDQFILAKLEAHGLRPAPPASKADLIRRVCFDLTGLPPSPEEIKAFTEDRSPKAYERLVDRLLASPHFGERAAQSWLDVVRYAETEGFEYDRHLPDAWRYRDYVINAFNQDKPFNQFLTEQIAGDEMAPDDPEKQSATVFHRLGPVRRNAGNPEIALSRNEILTERTDVIGAAFLGLTVGCARCHDHKFDPIPQKDYYRLQAYLAGTQEYDLLLISAGEKKVLDQQSLGINNELKRLRRAVEKAEGAEREKIEKQIEEQEARLPPGPATIPGIRNVAEQRTEMHVLKRGVWENKGEPVAPRPLSVLVNEALPELPADSPKPRTELARWLTESSQPLTPRVAVNRIWQQHFGLGLVKTPNDFGANGDRPSNPELLDWMASELVRNGWRLKPLHRMILLSNAYQQSSRSPMAAVAIKVDPENRWLWQFNRRRLSAEEIRDAMLAVSGRLNLKQGGRSVMVPVDKELVRQLYKPSQWEVSRDVAENDRRSIYMIAKRNLRVPFMEVFDAPALLTSCPARESSTHAPQALEMLNGKLSNELAGALARRLRQEAGQNSQRLVDRAFWLAVGRPPTREERNLSLDYLRGGLPKEFALSLFNLNAFLYVQ
;
A
#
# COMPACT_ATOMS: atom_id res chain seq x y z
N MET A 1 63.35 41.32 57.93
CA MET A 1 61.99 41.37 57.46
C MET A 1 62.00 41.10 55.99
N LEU A 2 61.70 39.87 55.57
CA LEU A 2 61.55 39.50 54.20
C LEU A 2 60.04 39.16 53.99
N ALA A 3 59.37 40.01 53.23
CA ALA A 3 57.97 39.78 52.83
C ALA A 3 57.94 38.76 51.70
N GLY A 4 57.31 37.62 51.99
CA GLY A 4 56.99 36.63 50.99
C GLY A 4 55.88 37.14 50.05
N ILE A 5 56.14 37.15 48.78
CA ILE A 5 55.12 37.35 47.72
C ILE A 5 54.62 35.97 47.36
N ASP A 6 53.38 35.64 47.77
CA ASP A 6 52.67 34.48 47.31
C ASP A 6 52.32 34.67 45.84
N ALA A 7 53.03 34.00 44.93
CA ALA A 7 52.66 33.86 43.53
C ALA A 7 51.59 32.85 43.44
N ALA A 8 50.34 33.30 43.29
CA ALA A 8 49.23 32.42 42.92
C ALA A 8 49.55 31.73 41.57
N ALA A 9 49.84 30.45 41.63
CA ALA A 9 50.04 29.62 40.42
C ALA A 9 48.81 29.71 39.51
N ALA A 10 48.98 30.18 38.27
CA ALA A 10 47.93 30.20 37.24
C ALA A 10 47.52 28.76 37.00
N ALA A 11 46.22 28.45 37.20
CA ALA A 11 45.65 27.13 36.94
C ALA A 11 45.93 26.71 35.50
N THR A 12 46.30 25.45 35.33
CA THR A 12 46.46 24.89 33.95
C THR A 12 45.16 25.01 33.16
N PRO A 13 45.17 25.08 31.79
CA PRO A 13 43.96 25.17 30.99
C PRO A 13 42.95 24.06 31.30
N ASP A 14 43.43 22.90 31.71
CA ASP A 14 42.57 21.74 32.06
C ASP A 14 41.85 21.97 33.41
N GLU A 15 42.56 22.51 34.43
CA GLU A 15 41.97 22.84 35.73
C GLU A 15 40.94 24.00 35.61
N ALA A 16 41.22 25.00 34.77
CA ALA A 16 40.30 26.10 34.51
C ALA A 16 39.03 25.62 33.82
N GLY A 17 39.15 24.71 32.87
CA GLY A 17 38.03 24.12 32.15
C GLY A 17 37.17 23.20 33.01
N VAL A 18 37.77 22.38 33.89
CA VAL A 18 37.05 21.54 34.87
C VAL A 18 36.30 22.43 35.89
N ARG A 19 36.88 23.53 36.31
CA ARG A 19 36.19 24.47 37.19
C ARG A 19 35.00 25.12 36.49
N LEU A 20 35.17 25.57 35.23
CA LEU A 20 34.08 26.10 34.43
C LEU A 20 32.96 25.07 34.27
N PHE A 21 33.30 23.81 34.03
CA PHE A 21 32.32 22.72 33.95
C PHE A 21 31.50 22.61 35.24
N ARG A 22 32.15 22.46 36.38
CA ARG A 22 31.48 22.26 37.67
C ARG A 22 30.62 23.45 38.11
N GLU A 23 31.12 24.67 37.89
CA GLU A 23 30.45 25.88 38.38
C GLU A 23 29.35 26.37 37.43
N LYS A 24 29.47 26.15 36.11
CA LYS A 24 28.60 26.77 35.11
C LYS A 24 27.88 25.77 34.23
N ILE A 25 28.52 24.71 33.75
CA ILE A 25 27.98 23.81 32.78
C ILE A 25 27.11 22.73 33.43
N GLN A 26 27.67 22.02 34.41
CA GLN A 26 26.98 20.91 35.07
C GLN A 26 25.63 21.33 35.70
N PRO A 27 25.52 22.45 36.44
CA PRO A 27 24.22 22.86 37.00
C PRO A 27 23.15 23.10 35.94
N VAL A 28 23.52 23.62 34.78
CA VAL A 28 22.57 23.83 33.67
C VAL A 28 22.14 22.51 33.02
N LEU A 29 23.10 21.58 32.85
CA LEU A 29 22.76 20.22 32.35
C LEU A 29 21.79 19.52 33.30
N GLU A 30 22.03 19.60 34.61
CA GLU A 30 21.16 19.01 35.63
C GLU A 30 19.74 19.62 35.62
N ALA A 31 19.66 20.96 35.62
CA ALA A 31 18.38 21.67 35.71
C ALA A 31 17.55 21.64 34.41
N SER A 32 18.20 21.56 33.26
CA SER A 32 17.52 21.79 31.98
C SER A 32 17.56 20.61 31.01
N CYS A 33 18.48 19.65 31.20
CA CYS A 33 18.73 18.57 30.22
C CYS A 33 18.49 17.17 30.78
N TYR A 34 18.83 16.89 32.04
CA TYR A 34 18.83 15.53 32.61
C TYR A 34 17.45 14.91 32.76
N GLU A 35 16.37 15.71 32.82
CA GLU A 35 15.00 15.21 32.80
C GLU A 35 14.73 14.30 31.60
N CYS A 36 15.39 14.57 30.44
CA CYS A 36 15.26 13.83 29.21
C CYS A 36 16.55 13.16 28.71
N HIS A 37 17.71 13.59 29.19
CA HIS A 37 19.03 13.22 28.67
C HIS A 37 19.99 12.70 29.78
N SER A 38 19.49 11.85 30.67
CA SER A 38 20.29 11.16 31.67
C SER A 38 19.93 9.69 31.82
N ALA A 39 20.77 8.91 32.50
CA ALA A 39 20.50 7.49 32.79
C ALA A 39 19.23 7.28 33.64
N THR A 40 18.83 8.29 34.42
CA THR A 40 17.66 8.25 35.32
C THR A 40 16.39 8.81 34.65
N ALA A 41 16.47 9.29 33.40
CA ALA A 41 15.30 9.77 32.68
C ALA A 41 14.31 8.62 32.42
N THR A 42 13.02 8.86 32.63
CA THR A 42 11.95 7.88 32.37
C THR A 42 11.98 7.39 30.90
N LYS A 43 12.43 8.26 29.99
CA LYS A 43 12.66 7.96 28.58
C LYS A 43 13.80 8.82 28.06
N ILE A 44 14.91 8.20 27.68
CA ILE A 44 16.05 8.90 27.07
C ILE A 44 15.64 9.34 25.67
N LYS A 45 15.52 10.66 25.46
CA LYS A 45 15.11 11.23 24.17
C LYS A 45 16.31 11.34 23.22
N GLY A 46 16.09 10.91 21.96
CA GLY A 46 17.10 10.92 20.90
C GLY A 46 18.32 10.03 21.22
N GLY A 47 18.15 9.03 22.08
CA GLY A 47 19.28 8.19 22.52
C GLY A 47 20.44 8.95 23.19
N LEU A 48 20.26 10.25 23.49
CA LEU A 48 21.30 11.14 23.98
C LEU A 48 21.35 11.14 25.52
N ARG A 49 22.53 10.90 26.05
CA ARG A 49 22.86 11.13 27.47
C ARG A 49 23.87 12.23 27.61
N LEU A 50 23.65 13.11 28.57
CA LEU A 50 24.54 14.23 28.91
C LEU A 50 25.07 14.14 30.33
N ASP A 51 24.85 13.01 31.01
CA ASP A 51 25.20 12.77 32.42
C ASP A 51 26.58 12.12 32.63
N SER A 52 27.34 11.84 31.55
CA SER A 52 28.74 11.44 31.61
C SER A 52 29.54 12.02 30.44
N ARG A 53 30.87 12.09 30.59
CA ARG A 53 31.80 12.61 29.59
C ARG A 53 31.72 11.81 28.30
N GLU A 54 31.83 10.50 28.42
CA GLU A 54 31.83 9.59 27.27
C GLU A 54 30.49 9.59 26.55
N ALA A 55 29.39 9.62 27.30
CA ALA A 55 28.06 9.68 26.70
C ALA A 55 27.81 10.99 25.94
N SER A 56 28.27 12.13 26.48
CA SER A 56 28.18 13.42 25.80
C SER A 56 29.02 13.48 24.52
N ARG A 57 30.20 12.84 24.51
CA ARG A 57 31.09 12.74 23.35
C ARG A 57 30.56 11.70 22.32
N HIS A 58 30.02 10.59 22.78
CA HIS A 58 29.36 9.60 21.92
C HIS A 58 28.14 10.22 21.26
N GLY A 59 27.36 11.00 22.02
CA GLY A 59 26.14 11.63 21.56
C GLY A 59 24.94 10.70 21.49
N GLY A 60 23.91 11.12 20.74
CA GLY A 60 22.68 10.39 20.53
C GLY A 60 22.50 9.95 19.06
N GLU A 61 21.27 9.68 18.71
CA GLU A 61 20.86 9.27 17.34
C GLU A 61 21.35 10.25 16.27
N THR A 62 21.56 11.52 16.61
CA THR A 62 21.99 12.57 15.68
C THR A 62 23.53 12.71 15.54
N GLY A 63 24.31 12.13 16.42
CA GLY A 63 25.77 12.18 16.46
C GLY A 63 26.31 12.78 17.75
N PRO A 64 27.62 13.06 17.82
CA PRO A 64 28.27 13.61 19.00
C PRO A 64 27.61 14.90 19.51
N ALA A 65 27.19 14.92 20.77
CA ALA A 65 26.65 16.13 21.34
C ALA A 65 27.75 17.15 21.60
N VAL A 66 28.92 16.67 21.98
CA VAL A 66 30.10 17.49 22.28
C VAL A 66 31.30 16.99 21.46
N VAL A 67 31.87 17.85 20.63
CA VAL A 67 33.14 17.63 19.93
C VAL A 67 34.19 18.51 20.59
N PRO A 68 35.12 17.93 21.35
CA PRO A 68 36.14 18.72 22.08
C PRO A 68 36.91 19.66 21.14
N GLY A 69 37.02 20.93 21.52
CA GLY A 69 37.72 21.96 20.74
C GLY A 69 36.95 22.53 19.55
N ASP A 70 35.78 21.96 19.18
CA ASP A 70 35.02 22.42 18.01
C ASP A 70 33.53 22.69 18.35
N PRO A 71 33.21 23.92 18.78
CA PRO A 71 31.81 24.30 19.06
C PRO A 71 30.89 24.22 17.85
N ARG A 72 31.39 24.39 16.62
CA ARG A 72 30.57 24.36 15.40
C ARG A 72 30.12 22.96 15.08
N LYS A 73 30.93 21.94 15.39
CA LYS A 73 30.55 20.52 15.19
C LYS A 73 29.83 19.93 16.40
N SER A 74 29.73 20.64 17.50
CA SER A 74 29.06 20.20 18.72
C SER A 74 27.54 20.42 18.59
N LEU A 75 26.75 19.33 18.43
CA LEU A 75 25.29 19.41 18.30
C LEU A 75 24.63 20.05 19.54
N LEU A 76 25.20 19.91 20.72
CA LEU A 76 24.73 20.57 21.93
C LEU A 76 24.73 22.10 21.74
N ILE A 77 25.81 22.65 21.18
CA ILE A 77 25.93 24.09 20.96
C ILE A 77 24.91 24.58 19.95
N GLN A 78 24.73 23.85 18.82
CA GLN A 78 23.74 24.19 17.83
C GLN A 78 22.32 24.17 18.41
N ALA A 79 22.00 23.12 19.20
CA ALA A 79 20.68 22.93 19.80
C ALA A 79 20.34 24.04 20.83
N ILE A 80 21.28 24.45 21.72
CA ILE A 80 21.03 25.50 22.71
C ILE A 80 21.02 26.91 22.09
N ARG A 81 21.65 27.09 20.92
CA ARG A 81 21.55 28.32 20.11
C ARG A 81 20.26 28.44 19.35
N HIS A 82 19.49 27.36 19.22
CA HIS A 82 18.34 27.24 18.37
C HIS A 82 18.70 27.43 16.86
N GLU A 83 19.87 26.95 16.46
CA GLU A 83 20.32 26.93 15.06
C GLU A 83 19.78 25.68 14.38
N GLY A 84 18.96 25.85 13.32
CA GLY A 84 18.30 24.76 12.59
C GLY A 84 17.09 24.13 13.32
N ASP A 85 16.85 22.85 13.03
CA ASP A 85 15.66 22.13 13.51
C ASP A 85 15.76 21.67 14.98
N LEU A 86 16.96 21.65 15.54
CA LEU A 86 17.22 21.22 16.93
C LEU A 86 17.13 22.42 17.85
N GLN A 87 16.05 22.52 18.63
CA GLN A 87 15.84 23.62 19.61
C GLN A 87 15.72 23.05 21.01
N MET A 88 16.74 23.34 21.86
CA MET A 88 16.80 22.85 23.25
C MET A 88 17.06 24.00 24.23
N PRO A 89 16.48 23.93 25.44
CA PRO A 89 15.61 22.90 25.99
C PRO A 89 14.22 22.86 25.29
N ALA A 90 13.72 21.66 25.00
CA ALA A 90 12.44 21.51 24.30
C ALA A 90 11.27 22.10 25.10
N LYS A 91 10.42 22.90 24.47
CA LYS A 91 9.23 23.53 25.06
C LYS A 91 9.56 24.54 26.21
N LYS A 92 10.83 24.93 26.37
CA LYS A 92 11.26 25.97 27.30
C LYS A 92 11.90 27.10 26.50
N PRO A 93 12.02 28.32 27.07
CA PRO A 93 12.74 29.41 26.44
C PRO A 93 14.21 29.04 26.15
N LYS A 94 14.77 29.64 25.10
CA LYS A 94 16.20 29.57 24.79
C LYS A 94 17.02 29.95 26.03
N LEU A 95 18.15 29.27 26.25
CA LEU A 95 19.08 29.66 27.32
C LEU A 95 19.62 31.10 27.11
N ALA A 96 19.91 31.80 28.20
CA ALA A 96 20.50 33.13 28.11
C ALA A 96 21.83 33.10 27.36
N ASP A 97 22.11 34.09 26.54
CA ASP A 97 23.31 34.13 25.69
C ASP A 97 24.60 34.04 26.48
N ALA A 98 24.65 34.57 27.72
CA ALA A 98 25.78 34.40 28.63
C ALA A 98 26.04 32.92 29.01
N VAL A 99 24.97 32.15 29.23
CA VAL A 99 25.07 30.70 29.50
C VAL A 99 25.55 29.95 28.25
N ILE A 100 25.03 30.30 27.10
CA ILE A 100 25.50 29.72 25.84
C ILE A 100 26.97 30.02 25.59
N ALA A 101 27.43 31.22 25.89
CA ALA A 101 28.84 31.59 25.80
C ALA A 101 29.73 30.76 26.73
N ASP A 102 29.28 30.44 27.96
CA ASP A 102 29.98 29.55 28.87
C ASP A 102 30.12 28.13 28.29
N PHE A 103 29.08 27.59 27.65
CA PHE A 103 29.13 26.30 26.95
C PHE A 103 30.10 26.31 25.76
N VAL A 104 30.09 27.37 24.95
CA VAL A 104 31.03 27.55 23.84
C VAL A 104 32.46 27.54 24.32
N LYS A 105 32.74 28.37 25.33
CA LYS A 105 34.07 28.46 25.94
C LYS A 105 34.55 27.13 26.54
N TRP A 106 33.66 26.40 27.19
CA TRP A 106 33.97 25.07 27.72
C TRP A 106 34.34 24.08 26.61
N VAL A 107 33.59 24.08 25.48
CA VAL A 107 33.92 23.24 24.34
C VAL A 107 35.23 23.64 23.69
N GLU A 108 35.53 24.95 23.54
CA GLU A 108 36.80 25.47 23.02
C GLU A 108 37.99 25.06 23.87
N LEU A 109 37.84 24.96 25.17
CA LEU A 109 38.86 24.47 26.09
C LEU A 109 39.06 22.93 26.04
N GLY A 110 38.45 22.23 25.06
CA GLY A 110 38.55 20.79 24.93
C GLY A 110 37.45 20.01 25.66
N ALA A 111 36.42 20.69 26.15
CA ALA A 111 35.33 20.11 26.93
C ALA A 111 35.80 19.20 28.08
N PRO A 112 36.64 19.70 29.00
CA PRO A 112 37.10 18.92 30.15
C PRO A 112 35.93 18.65 31.10
N ASP A 113 35.66 17.37 31.30
CA ASP A 113 34.53 16.85 32.08
C ASP A 113 35.05 15.77 33.04
N PRO A 114 34.98 16.01 34.36
CA PRO A 114 35.51 15.09 35.37
C PRO A 114 34.61 13.89 35.64
N ARG A 115 33.41 13.82 35.02
CA ARG A 115 32.46 12.73 35.24
C ARG A 115 32.91 11.48 34.46
N GLU A 116 33.23 10.44 35.19
CA GLU A 116 33.53 9.13 34.64
C GLU A 116 32.23 8.32 34.47
N GLY A 117 32.17 7.49 33.47
CA GLY A 117 31.06 6.58 33.20
C GLY A 117 31.10 6.12 31.76
N GLU A 118 31.13 4.81 31.54
CA GLU A 118 30.96 4.26 30.19
C GLU A 118 29.56 4.60 29.63
N PRO A 119 29.45 4.87 28.36
CA PRO A 119 28.15 4.95 27.73
C PRO A 119 27.46 3.59 27.92
N THR A 120 26.47 3.54 28.81
CA THR A 120 25.65 2.32 28.91
C THR A 120 24.93 2.19 27.57
N PRO A 121 25.18 1.15 26.78
CA PRO A 121 24.38 0.92 25.58
C PRO A 121 22.89 0.91 25.97
N PRO A 122 22.00 1.38 25.12
CA PRO A 122 20.57 1.28 25.41
C PRO A 122 20.28 -0.17 25.79
N PRO A 123 19.42 -0.39 26.82
CA PRO A 123 19.15 -1.76 27.27
C PRO A 123 18.71 -2.57 26.07
N PRO A 124 19.22 -3.79 25.91
CA PRO A 124 18.82 -4.65 24.80
C PRO A 124 17.29 -4.79 24.79
N TYR A 125 16.69 -4.85 23.60
CA TYR A 125 15.24 -5.07 23.49
C TYR A 125 14.83 -6.29 24.31
N ASP A 126 13.89 -6.10 25.24
CA ASP A 126 13.25 -7.20 25.92
C ASP A 126 12.20 -7.84 24.97
N PHE A 127 12.68 -8.67 24.06
CA PHE A 127 11.81 -9.37 23.11
C PHE A 127 10.81 -10.30 23.81
N LYS A 128 11.11 -10.82 25.01
CA LYS A 128 10.18 -11.63 25.79
C LYS A 128 8.95 -10.80 26.20
N LYS A 129 9.17 -9.58 26.66
CA LYS A 129 8.10 -8.62 26.98
C LYS A 129 7.40 -8.15 25.70
N ALA A 130 8.15 -7.82 24.67
CA ALA A 130 7.63 -7.33 23.39
C ALA A 130 6.69 -8.35 22.70
N ARG A 131 7.02 -9.65 22.78
CA ARG A 131 6.16 -10.73 22.26
C ARG A 131 4.82 -10.89 22.99
N GLN A 132 4.60 -10.19 24.12
CA GLN A 132 3.29 -10.17 24.79
C GLN A 132 2.30 -9.23 24.08
N PHE A 133 2.76 -8.38 23.15
CA PHE A 133 1.86 -7.56 22.36
C PHE A 133 1.00 -8.45 21.46
N TRP A 134 -0.28 -8.11 21.34
CA TRP A 134 -1.30 -8.96 20.69
C TRP A 134 -0.93 -9.46 19.31
N ALA A 135 -0.31 -8.59 18.47
CA ALA A 135 0.02 -8.92 17.09
C ALA A 135 1.15 -9.95 16.96
N PHE A 136 2.05 -10.03 17.95
CA PHE A 136 3.18 -10.95 17.98
C PHE A 136 2.88 -12.26 18.71
N GLN A 137 1.70 -12.38 19.31
CA GLN A 137 1.23 -13.62 19.93
C GLN A 137 0.85 -14.65 18.86
N PRO A 138 1.13 -15.94 19.06
CA PRO A 138 0.63 -16.99 18.18
C PRO A 138 -0.88 -16.89 17.97
N VAL A 139 -1.34 -17.20 16.77
CA VAL A 139 -2.77 -17.26 16.45
C VAL A 139 -3.43 -18.32 17.32
N LYS A 140 -4.48 -17.92 18.04
CA LYS A 140 -5.24 -18.83 18.93
C LYS A 140 -6.54 -19.21 18.26
N ARG A 141 -6.79 -20.51 18.14
CA ARG A 141 -8.10 -20.97 17.76
C ARG A 141 -9.00 -21.04 19.00
N LEU A 142 -9.93 -20.10 19.07
CA LEU A 142 -10.93 -20.05 20.11
C LEU A 142 -12.25 -20.65 19.60
N ASP A 143 -12.98 -21.36 20.46
CA ASP A 143 -14.34 -21.78 20.10
C ASP A 143 -15.25 -20.56 20.03
N PRO A 144 -16.24 -20.54 19.11
CA PRO A 144 -17.23 -19.48 19.04
C PRO A 144 -17.96 -19.29 20.36
N PRO A 145 -18.11 -18.05 20.85
CA PRO A 145 -18.70 -17.78 22.16
C PRO A 145 -20.18 -18.16 22.20
N THR A 146 -20.69 -18.50 23.41
CA THR A 146 -22.12 -18.70 23.61
C THR A 146 -22.86 -17.36 23.56
N VAL A 147 -24.03 -17.36 22.91
CA VAL A 147 -24.88 -16.18 22.74
C VAL A 147 -26.32 -16.43 23.23
N LYS A 148 -27.03 -15.36 23.56
CA LYS A 148 -28.42 -15.44 24.04
C LYS A 148 -29.39 -15.75 22.91
N ASP A 149 -29.29 -15.03 21.77
CA ASP A 149 -30.16 -15.27 20.60
C ASP A 149 -29.50 -16.20 19.59
N ARG A 150 -29.52 -17.51 19.91
CA ARG A 150 -28.99 -18.56 19.01
C ARG A 150 -29.72 -18.64 17.68
N ARG A 151 -30.96 -18.12 17.56
CA ARG A 151 -31.74 -18.18 16.31
C ARG A 151 -31.19 -17.22 15.24
N TRP A 152 -30.51 -16.16 15.65
CA TRP A 152 -29.86 -15.26 14.73
C TRP A 152 -28.57 -15.84 14.13
N VAL A 153 -27.96 -16.83 14.78
CA VAL A 153 -26.70 -17.43 14.34
C VAL A 153 -26.91 -18.33 13.13
N LYS A 154 -26.22 -18.08 12.02
CA LYS A 154 -26.21 -18.88 10.79
C LYS A 154 -24.84 -19.49 10.51
N ALA A 155 -23.79 -18.75 10.80
CA ALA A 155 -22.41 -19.17 10.68
C ALA A 155 -21.66 -18.97 12.00
N PRO A 156 -20.57 -19.71 12.29
CA PRO A 156 -19.82 -19.56 13.53
C PRO A 156 -19.34 -18.13 13.79
N LEU A 157 -18.98 -17.37 12.77
CA LEU A 157 -18.56 -15.97 12.91
C LEU A 157 -19.66 -15.06 13.45
N ASP A 158 -20.95 -15.41 13.24
CA ASP A 158 -22.08 -14.65 13.77
C ASP A 158 -22.09 -14.65 15.30
N GLN A 159 -21.60 -15.72 15.93
CA GLN A 159 -21.52 -15.80 17.39
C GLN A 159 -20.57 -14.75 17.98
N PHE A 160 -19.41 -14.54 17.33
CA PHE A 160 -18.47 -13.51 17.78
C PHE A 160 -19.05 -12.09 17.63
N ILE A 161 -19.75 -11.83 16.52
CA ILE A 161 -20.41 -10.54 16.31
C ILE A 161 -21.55 -10.34 17.30
N LEU A 162 -22.43 -11.34 17.44
CA LEU A 162 -23.59 -11.24 18.32
C LEU A 162 -23.19 -11.12 19.79
N ALA A 163 -22.19 -11.88 20.25
CA ALA A 163 -21.69 -11.79 21.63
C ALA A 163 -21.20 -10.35 21.94
N LYS A 164 -20.52 -9.71 20.97
CA LYS A 164 -20.07 -8.32 21.12
C LYS A 164 -21.24 -7.34 21.18
N LEU A 165 -22.24 -7.50 20.32
CA LEU A 165 -23.47 -6.70 20.36
C LEU A 165 -24.24 -6.86 21.65
N GLU A 166 -24.47 -8.11 22.10
CA GLU A 166 -25.16 -8.41 23.34
C GLU A 166 -24.47 -7.85 24.59
N ALA A 167 -23.11 -7.85 24.59
CA ALA A 167 -22.33 -7.27 25.69
C ALA A 167 -22.54 -5.75 25.84
N HIS A 168 -22.94 -5.08 24.73
CA HIS A 168 -23.16 -3.63 24.68
C HIS A 168 -24.66 -3.26 24.58
N GLY A 169 -25.56 -4.22 24.79
CA GLY A 169 -27.02 -3.99 24.74
C GLY A 169 -27.56 -3.69 23.34
N LEU A 170 -26.80 -3.99 22.30
CA LEU A 170 -27.17 -3.78 20.91
C LEU A 170 -27.78 -5.07 20.31
N ARG A 171 -28.53 -4.86 19.21
CA ARG A 171 -29.08 -5.95 18.41
C ARG A 171 -28.71 -5.72 16.95
N PRO A 172 -28.48 -6.80 16.18
CA PRO A 172 -28.23 -6.68 14.75
C PRO A 172 -29.45 -6.15 14.01
N ALA A 173 -29.22 -5.53 12.85
CA ALA A 173 -30.28 -5.09 11.95
C ALA A 173 -31.07 -6.28 11.39
N PRO A 174 -32.31 -6.07 10.90
CA PRO A 174 -33.08 -7.10 10.21
C PRO A 174 -32.36 -7.54 8.91
N PRO A 175 -32.76 -8.69 8.32
CA PRO A 175 -32.23 -9.11 7.03
C PRO A 175 -32.42 -8.06 5.92
N ALA A 176 -31.45 -7.96 5.03
CA ALA A 176 -31.58 -7.14 3.80
C ALA A 176 -32.64 -7.70 2.86
N SER A 177 -33.20 -6.84 2.00
CA SER A 177 -34.06 -7.32 0.91
C SER A 177 -33.27 -8.20 -0.06
N LYS A 178 -33.93 -9.11 -0.76
CA LYS A 178 -33.27 -9.93 -1.78
C LYS A 178 -32.64 -9.07 -2.89
N ALA A 179 -33.28 -7.97 -3.27
CA ALA A 179 -32.77 -7.05 -4.29
C ALA A 179 -31.47 -6.34 -3.82
N ASP A 180 -31.43 -5.85 -2.58
CA ASP A 180 -30.22 -5.25 -2.01
C ASP A 180 -29.10 -6.30 -1.88
N LEU A 181 -29.48 -7.51 -1.45
CA LEU A 181 -28.50 -8.58 -1.20
C LEU A 181 -27.83 -9.08 -2.49
N ILE A 182 -28.59 -9.30 -3.59
CA ILE A 182 -27.99 -9.68 -4.87
C ILE A 182 -27.11 -8.58 -5.44
N ARG A 183 -27.54 -7.31 -5.35
CA ARG A 183 -26.73 -6.18 -5.81
C ARG A 183 -25.43 -6.09 -5.00
N ARG A 184 -25.49 -6.21 -3.68
CA ARG A 184 -24.34 -6.22 -2.78
C ARG A 184 -23.35 -7.32 -3.14
N VAL A 185 -23.78 -8.55 -3.21
CA VAL A 185 -22.88 -9.69 -3.42
C VAL A 185 -22.28 -9.71 -4.83
N CYS A 186 -23.01 -9.23 -5.85
CA CYS A 186 -22.46 -9.08 -7.21
C CYS A 186 -21.33 -8.05 -7.25
N PHE A 187 -21.51 -6.86 -6.68
CA PHE A 187 -20.44 -5.88 -6.61
C PHE A 187 -19.25 -6.35 -5.75
N ASP A 188 -19.50 -7.00 -4.63
CA ASP A 188 -18.44 -7.47 -3.74
C ASP A 188 -17.59 -8.57 -4.36
N LEU A 189 -18.20 -9.49 -5.12
CA LEU A 189 -17.50 -10.63 -5.70
C LEU A 189 -17.05 -10.43 -7.14
N THR A 190 -17.75 -9.60 -7.94
CA THR A 190 -17.41 -9.43 -9.35
C THR A 190 -17.11 -7.98 -9.75
N GLY A 191 -17.45 -7.00 -8.89
CA GLY A 191 -17.33 -5.58 -9.21
C GLY A 191 -18.32 -5.11 -10.27
N LEU A 192 -19.35 -5.90 -10.59
CA LEU A 192 -20.34 -5.61 -11.62
C LEU A 192 -21.76 -5.62 -11.05
N PRO A 193 -22.71 -4.83 -11.62
CA PRO A 193 -24.10 -4.91 -11.26
C PRO A 193 -24.71 -6.24 -11.76
N PRO A 194 -25.68 -6.82 -11.04
CA PRO A 194 -26.47 -7.93 -11.55
C PRO A 194 -27.36 -7.46 -12.70
N SER A 195 -27.64 -8.33 -13.66
CA SER A 195 -28.64 -8.07 -14.70
C SER A 195 -30.06 -8.08 -14.14
N PRO A 196 -31.03 -7.39 -14.76
CA PRO A 196 -32.43 -7.46 -14.37
C PRO A 196 -33.00 -8.89 -14.32
N GLU A 197 -32.54 -9.74 -15.23
CA GLU A 197 -32.92 -11.14 -15.35
C GLU A 197 -32.40 -11.96 -14.16
N GLU A 198 -31.14 -11.72 -13.72
CA GLU A 198 -30.56 -12.36 -12.53
C GLU A 198 -31.27 -11.91 -11.26
N ILE A 199 -31.61 -10.62 -11.14
CA ILE A 199 -32.34 -10.09 -9.99
C ILE A 199 -33.71 -10.76 -9.92
N LYS A 200 -34.44 -10.83 -11.03
CA LYS A 200 -35.76 -11.46 -11.09
C LYS A 200 -35.67 -12.94 -10.70
N ALA A 201 -34.77 -13.68 -11.33
CA ALA A 201 -34.57 -15.10 -11.03
C ALA A 201 -34.27 -15.35 -9.54
N PHE A 202 -33.40 -14.54 -8.92
CA PHE A 202 -33.07 -14.68 -7.50
C PHE A 202 -34.22 -14.26 -6.57
N THR A 203 -34.92 -13.17 -6.88
CA THR A 203 -36.02 -12.68 -6.03
C THR A 203 -37.23 -13.61 -6.02
N GLU A 204 -37.53 -14.24 -7.17
CA GLU A 204 -38.61 -15.20 -7.34
C GLU A 204 -38.26 -16.61 -6.82
N ASP A 205 -36.98 -16.96 -6.70
CA ASP A 205 -36.55 -18.26 -6.17
C ASP A 205 -36.86 -18.37 -4.67
N ARG A 206 -37.81 -19.28 -4.34
CA ARG A 206 -38.25 -19.56 -2.96
C ARG A 206 -37.44 -20.65 -2.26
N SER A 207 -36.44 -21.23 -2.93
CA SER A 207 -35.60 -22.27 -2.35
C SER A 207 -34.81 -21.74 -1.15
N PRO A 208 -34.69 -22.45 -0.03
CA PRO A 208 -33.87 -22.05 1.10
C PRO A 208 -32.39 -21.93 0.76
N LYS A 209 -31.91 -22.59 -0.32
CA LYS A 209 -30.54 -22.53 -0.81
C LYS A 209 -30.33 -21.53 -1.94
N ALA A 210 -31.31 -20.69 -2.26
CA ALA A 210 -31.20 -19.72 -3.40
C ALA A 210 -29.98 -18.81 -3.26
N TYR A 211 -29.74 -18.25 -2.07
CA TYR A 211 -28.62 -17.36 -1.81
C TYR A 211 -27.28 -18.11 -1.81
N GLU A 212 -27.23 -19.31 -1.25
CA GLU A 212 -26.02 -20.16 -1.26
C GLU A 212 -25.58 -20.46 -2.71
N ARG A 213 -26.53 -20.87 -3.59
CA ARG A 213 -26.26 -21.10 -5.01
C ARG A 213 -25.78 -19.84 -5.73
N LEU A 214 -26.34 -18.68 -5.38
CA LEU A 214 -25.89 -17.39 -5.94
C LEU A 214 -24.44 -17.11 -5.56
N VAL A 215 -24.08 -17.26 -4.29
CA VAL A 215 -22.70 -17.05 -3.79
C VAL A 215 -21.73 -18.02 -4.49
N ASP A 216 -22.07 -19.30 -4.55
CA ASP A 216 -21.22 -20.33 -5.16
C ASP A 216 -21.01 -20.05 -6.67
N ARG A 217 -22.04 -19.61 -7.40
CA ARG A 217 -21.94 -19.19 -8.80
C ARG A 217 -21.01 -17.99 -8.97
N LEU A 218 -21.13 -16.98 -8.12
CA LEU A 218 -20.30 -15.77 -8.22
C LEU A 218 -18.85 -16.06 -7.84
N LEU A 219 -18.56 -16.90 -6.86
CA LEU A 219 -17.21 -17.36 -6.51
C LEU A 219 -16.58 -18.20 -7.63
N ALA A 220 -17.38 -18.88 -8.45
CA ALA A 220 -16.92 -19.61 -9.63
C ALA A 220 -16.79 -18.72 -10.89
N SER A 221 -17.29 -17.50 -10.84
CA SER A 221 -17.21 -16.56 -11.96
C SER A 221 -15.75 -16.15 -12.24
N PRO A 222 -15.34 -16.05 -13.53
CA PRO A 222 -14.02 -15.52 -13.88
C PRO A 222 -13.84 -14.05 -13.45
N HIS A 223 -14.93 -13.32 -13.23
CA HIS A 223 -14.91 -11.93 -12.75
C HIS A 223 -14.60 -11.82 -11.23
N PHE A 224 -14.63 -12.93 -10.49
CA PHE A 224 -14.19 -12.95 -9.09
C PHE A 224 -12.70 -12.59 -8.98
N GLY A 225 -11.84 -13.21 -9.81
CA GLY A 225 -10.41 -12.90 -9.80
C GLY A 225 -10.12 -11.45 -10.17
N GLU A 226 -10.85 -10.86 -11.12
CA GLU A 226 -10.70 -9.45 -11.48
C GLU A 226 -11.01 -8.53 -10.29
N ARG A 227 -12.07 -8.80 -9.54
CA ARG A 227 -12.44 -8.01 -8.36
C ARG A 227 -11.46 -8.20 -7.20
N ALA A 228 -11.07 -9.43 -6.89
CA ALA A 228 -10.12 -9.74 -5.83
C ALA A 228 -8.73 -9.18 -6.15
N ALA A 229 -8.28 -9.27 -7.41
CA ALA A 229 -7.02 -8.72 -7.86
C ALA A 229 -6.92 -7.22 -7.68
N GLN A 230 -7.98 -6.45 -7.88
CA GLN A 230 -7.97 -5.01 -7.70
C GLN A 230 -7.43 -4.59 -6.33
N SER A 231 -7.94 -5.18 -5.25
CA SER A 231 -7.48 -4.88 -3.89
C SER A 231 -6.01 -5.29 -3.67
N TRP A 232 -5.58 -6.41 -4.25
CA TRP A 232 -4.19 -6.85 -4.14
C TRP A 232 -3.24 -5.94 -4.92
N LEU A 233 -3.62 -5.52 -6.12
CA LEU A 233 -2.83 -4.61 -6.96
C LEU A 233 -2.61 -3.25 -6.28
N ASP A 234 -3.59 -2.75 -5.51
CA ASP A 234 -3.43 -1.55 -4.68
C ASP A 234 -2.39 -1.76 -3.55
N VAL A 235 -2.47 -2.88 -2.85
CA VAL A 235 -1.55 -3.21 -1.76
C VAL A 235 -0.11 -3.32 -2.26
N VAL A 236 0.10 -3.87 -3.45
CA VAL A 236 1.43 -4.03 -4.04
C VAL A 236 1.84 -2.85 -4.95
N ARG A 237 1.11 -1.73 -4.93
CA ARG A 237 1.36 -0.50 -5.73
C ARG A 237 1.59 -0.78 -7.22
N TYR A 238 0.78 -1.69 -7.78
CA TYR A 238 0.90 -2.09 -9.18
C TYR A 238 0.86 -0.89 -10.12
N ALA A 239 1.86 -0.82 -10.99
CA ALA A 239 1.88 0.08 -12.13
C ALA A 239 2.68 -0.55 -13.28
N GLU A 240 2.42 -0.08 -14.50
CA GLU A 240 3.09 -0.50 -15.73
C GLU A 240 4.14 0.51 -16.17
N THR A 241 4.53 1.42 -15.26
CA THR A 241 5.57 2.44 -15.48
C THR A 241 6.42 2.61 -14.23
N GLU A 242 7.65 3.15 -14.43
CA GLU A 242 8.65 3.29 -13.36
C GLU A 242 8.49 4.56 -12.52
N GLY A 243 7.68 5.52 -12.97
CA GLY A 243 7.57 6.82 -12.29
C GLY A 243 8.77 7.74 -12.52
N PHE A 244 8.94 8.72 -11.64
CA PHE A 244 9.93 9.78 -11.75
C PHE A 244 9.81 10.56 -13.07
N GLU A 245 10.87 11.24 -13.51
CA GLU A 245 10.86 12.16 -14.65
C GLU A 245 10.50 11.48 -15.97
N TYR A 246 11.07 10.32 -16.23
CA TYR A 246 10.89 9.61 -17.51
C TYR A 246 9.64 8.75 -17.56
N ASP A 247 9.14 8.33 -16.42
CA ASP A 247 7.98 7.43 -16.25
C ASP A 247 7.94 6.33 -17.34
N ARG A 248 9.11 5.69 -17.51
CA ARG A 248 9.32 4.67 -18.55
C ARG A 248 8.33 3.53 -18.39
N HIS A 249 7.75 3.08 -19.50
CA HIS A 249 6.92 1.89 -19.50
C HIS A 249 7.74 0.66 -19.08
N LEU A 250 7.15 -0.18 -18.25
CA LEU A 250 7.60 -1.53 -17.94
C LEU A 250 6.83 -2.49 -18.86
N PRO A 251 7.38 -2.83 -20.03
CA PRO A 251 6.68 -3.65 -21.01
C PRO A 251 6.28 -5.00 -20.38
N ASP A 252 5.09 -5.46 -20.74
CA ASP A 252 4.56 -6.74 -20.32
C ASP A 252 4.31 -6.90 -18.79
N ALA A 253 4.37 -5.82 -17.98
CA ALA A 253 4.01 -5.85 -16.55
C ALA A 253 2.54 -6.29 -16.33
N TRP A 254 1.66 -6.11 -17.32
CA TRP A 254 0.29 -6.62 -17.33
C TRP A 254 0.21 -8.14 -17.05
N ARG A 255 1.27 -8.90 -17.30
CA ARG A 255 1.35 -10.34 -17.01
C ARG A 255 1.24 -10.62 -15.51
N TYR A 256 1.76 -9.72 -14.67
CA TYR A 256 1.57 -9.82 -13.22
C TYR A 256 0.11 -9.64 -12.82
N ARG A 257 -0.59 -8.64 -13.39
CA ARG A 257 -2.02 -8.47 -13.16
C ARG A 257 -2.80 -9.74 -13.54
N ASP A 258 -2.50 -10.29 -14.71
CA ASP A 258 -3.16 -11.52 -15.20
C ASP A 258 -2.81 -12.73 -14.32
N TYR A 259 -1.55 -12.84 -13.85
CA TYR A 259 -1.15 -13.84 -12.87
C TYR A 259 -1.98 -13.73 -11.59
N VAL A 260 -2.15 -12.53 -11.04
CA VAL A 260 -2.93 -12.29 -9.82
C VAL A 260 -4.40 -12.67 -10.03
N ILE A 261 -5.02 -12.23 -11.13
CA ILE A 261 -6.40 -12.58 -11.50
C ILE A 261 -6.59 -14.10 -11.57
N ASN A 262 -5.68 -14.79 -12.26
CA ASN A 262 -5.74 -16.23 -12.42
C ASN A 262 -5.53 -16.97 -11.10
N ALA A 263 -4.59 -16.52 -10.26
CA ALA A 263 -4.34 -17.11 -8.94
C ALA A 263 -5.60 -17.06 -8.05
N PHE A 264 -6.31 -15.94 -8.02
CA PHE A 264 -7.57 -15.83 -7.27
C PHE A 264 -8.69 -16.65 -7.90
N ASN A 265 -8.81 -16.69 -9.22
CA ASN A 265 -9.84 -17.50 -9.90
C ASN A 265 -9.65 -19.01 -9.63
N GLN A 266 -8.41 -19.48 -9.62
CA GLN A 266 -8.05 -20.87 -9.33
C GLN A 266 -8.07 -21.20 -7.82
N ASP A 267 -8.34 -20.19 -6.97
CA ASP A 267 -8.24 -20.32 -5.50
C ASP A 267 -6.88 -20.89 -5.09
N LYS A 268 -5.79 -20.38 -5.71
CA LYS A 268 -4.41 -20.76 -5.38
C LYS A 268 -4.20 -20.56 -3.87
N PRO A 269 -3.63 -21.54 -3.14
CA PRO A 269 -3.32 -21.35 -1.72
C PRO A 269 -2.53 -20.06 -1.50
N PHE A 270 -3.00 -19.22 -0.58
CA PHE A 270 -2.45 -17.87 -0.40
C PHE A 270 -0.97 -17.89 0.04
N ASN A 271 -0.56 -18.88 0.81
CA ASN A 271 0.85 -19.10 1.13
C ASN A 271 1.69 -19.41 -0.11
N GLN A 272 1.20 -20.22 -1.05
CA GLN A 272 1.86 -20.46 -2.34
C GLN A 272 1.90 -19.18 -3.19
N PHE A 273 0.79 -18.44 -3.27
CA PHE A 273 0.71 -17.18 -3.97
C PHE A 273 1.74 -16.16 -3.46
N LEU A 274 1.95 -16.07 -2.13
CA LEU A 274 2.99 -15.23 -1.53
C LEU A 274 4.40 -15.73 -1.87
N THR A 275 4.62 -17.04 -1.74
CA THR A 275 5.92 -17.66 -2.00
C THR A 275 6.37 -17.44 -3.45
N GLU A 276 5.46 -17.57 -4.42
CA GLU A 276 5.77 -17.35 -5.84
C GLU A 276 6.14 -15.90 -6.12
N GLN A 277 5.51 -14.92 -5.46
CA GLN A 277 5.86 -13.51 -5.61
C GLN A 277 7.23 -13.17 -5.02
N ILE A 278 7.59 -13.77 -3.89
CA ILE A 278 8.85 -13.51 -3.20
C ILE A 278 10.02 -14.24 -3.86
N ALA A 279 9.83 -15.49 -4.29
CA ALA A 279 10.90 -16.40 -4.66
C ALA A 279 10.59 -17.30 -5.86
N GLY A 280 9.65 -16.93 -6.73
CA GLY A 280 9.25 -17.76 -7.87
C GLY A 280 10.40 -18.15 -8.78
N ASP A 281 11.33 -17.23 -9.04
CA ASP A 281 12.53 -17.46 -9.84
C ASP A 281 13.55 -18.40 -9.15
N GLU A 282 13.64 -18.37 -7.82
CA GLU A 282 14.48 -19.31 -7.08
C GLU A 282 13.89 -20.73 -7.05
N MET A 283 12.56 -20.85 -7.17
CA MET A 283 11.85 -22.12 -7.24
C MET A 283 11.94 -22.75 -8.64
N ALA A 284 11.65 -21.97 -9.68
CA ALA A 284 11.66 -22.40 -11.06
C ALA A 284 12.00 -21.21 -11.99
N PRO A 285 13.28 -21.00 -12.29
CA PRO A 285 13.78 -19.79 -12.95
C PRO A 285 13.26 -19.58 -14.37
N ASP A 286 12.84 -20.63 -15.06
CA ASP A 286 12.38 -20.58 -16.45
C ASP A 286 10.87 -20.84 -16.59
N ASP A 287 10.12 -20.93 -15.47
CA ASP A 287 8.68 -21.08 -15.45
C ASP A 287 8.00 -19.70 -15.66
N PRO A 288 7.27 -19.50 -16.77
CA PRO A 288 6.66 -18.20 -17.07
C PRO A 288 5.65 -17.72 -16.01
N GLU A 289 4.90 -18.63 -15.38
CA GLU A 289 3.92 -18.26 -14.35
C GLU A 289 4.62 -17.75 -13.10
N LYS A 290 5.66 -18.46 -12.63
CA LYS A 290 6.43 -18.05 -11.46
C LYS A 290 7.27 -16.81 -11.71
N GLN A 291 7.80 -16.66 -12.92
CA GLN A 291 8.46 -15.41 -13.30
C GLN A 291 7.47 -14.24 -13.33
N SER A 292 6.25 -14.44 -13.82
CA SER A 292 5.19 -13.42 -13.79
C SER A 292 4.86 -12.99 -12.34
N ALA A 293 4.89 -13.93 -11.39
CA ALA A 293 4.72 -13.62 -9.97
C ALA A 293 5.83 -12.70 -9.44
N THR A 294 7.09 -12.91 -9.85
CA THR A 294 8.24 -12.13 -9.37
C THR A 294 8.28 -10.69 -9.87
N VAL A 295 7.43 -10.32 -10.84
CA VAL A 295 7.23 -8.92 -11.24
C VAL A 295 6.86 -8.03 -10.05
N PHE A 296 6.27 -8.61 -8.98
CA PHE A 296 6.09 -7.97 -7.67
C PHE A 296 7.29 -7.12 -7.23
N HIS A 297 8.52 -7.61 -7.43
CA HIS A 297 9.74 -6.92 -7.06
C HIS A 297 10.11 -5.75 -7.99
N ARG A 298 9.41 -5.59 -9.11
CA ARG A 298 9.65 -4.52 -10.08
C ARG A 298 8.53 -3.47 -10.12
N LEU A 299 7.52 -3.62 -9.28
CA LEU A 299 6.36 -2.71 -9.26
C LEU A 299 6.61 -1.40 -8.52
N GLY A 300 7.72 -1.22 -7.83
CA GLY A 300 8.07 0.04 -7.16
C GLY A 300 8.51 1.11 -8.16
N PRO A 301 8.44 2.40 -7.78
CA PRO A 301 9.03 3.47 -8.57
C PRO A 301 10.56 3.33 -8.60
N VAL A 302 11.18 3.58 -9.77
CA VAL A 302 12.62 3.42 -9.99
C VAL A 302 13.20 4.66 -10.66
N ARG A 303 14.25 5.22 -10.05
CA ARG A 303 15.05 6.31 -10.64
C ARG A 303 16.08 5.74 -11.61
N ARG A 304 16.05 6.20 -12.88
CA ARG A 304 16.91 5.69 -13.97
C ARG A 304 17.92 6.67 -14.52
N ASN A 305 17.92 7.92 -14.08
CA ASN A 305 18.79 8.99 -14.57
C ASN A 305 20.10 9.12 -13.78
N ALA A 306 20.57 8.02 -13.22
CA ALA A 306 21.69 8.02 -12.30
C ALA A 306 23.04 8.18 -13.02
N GLY A 307 23.80 9.19 -12.68
CA GLY A 307 25.25 9.20 -12.83
C GLY A 307 25.93 8.16 -11.91
N ASN A 308 27.23 7.96 -12.03
CA ASN A 308 27.96 6.92 -11.30
C ASN A 308 27.71 6.89 -9.76
N PRO A 309 27.72 8.04 -9.03
CA PRO A 309 27.41 8.00 -7.59
C PRO A 309 25.94 7.65 -7.29
N GLU A 310 25.04 7.92 -8.21
CA GLU A 310 23.61 7.70 -8.04
C GLU A 310 23.17 6.25 -8.30
N ILE A 311 24.01 5.42 -8.96
CA ILE A 311 23.70 4.00 -9.18
C ILE A 311 23.57 3.27 -7.84
N ALA A 312 24.48 3.49 -6.90
CA ALA A 312 24.44 2.88 -5.59
C ALA A 312 23.25 3.41 -4.75
N LEU A 313 22.95 4.71 -4.86
CA LEU A 313 21.77 5.30 -4.26
C LEU A 313 20.50 4.67 -4.81
N SER A 314 20.35 4.58 -6.13
CA SER A 314 19.19 3.96 -6.80
C SER A 314 19.03 2.49 -6.39
N ARG A 315 20.15 1.75 -6.28
CA ARG A 315 20.13 0.37 -5.78
C ARG A 315 19.62 0.28 -4.34
N ASN A 316 20.07 1.18 -3.47
CA ASN A 316 19.61 1.26 -2.09
C ASN A 316 18.11 1.62 -2.02
N GLU A 317 17.62 2.54 -2.84
CA GLU A 317 16.21 2.91 -2.94
C GLU A 317 15.35 1.71 -3.36
N ILE A 318 15.77 0.94 -4.36
CA ILE A 318 15.08 -0.27 -4.83
C ILE A 318 14.99 -1.33 -3.71
N LEU A 319 16.08 -1.59 -3.01
CA LEU A 319 16.10 -2.56 -1.92
C LEU A 319 15.22 -2.10 -0.75
N THR A 320 15.26 -0.80 -0.43
CA THR A 320 14.43 -0.18 0.60
C THR A 320 12.94 -0.36 0.27
N GLU A 321 12.54 0.01 -0.94
CA GLU A 321 11.16 -0.07 -1.40
C GLU A 321 10.63 -1.51 -1.35
N ARG A 322 11.43 -2.48 -1.81
CA ARG A 322 11.07 -3.91 -1.74
C ARG A 322 10.91 -4.41 -0.30
N THR A 323 11.77 -3.97 0.60
CA THR A 323 11.71 -4.33 2.03
C THR A 323 10.45 -3.76 2.68
N ASP A 324 10.16 -2.49 2.42
CA ASP A 324 9.03 -1.78 3.00
C ASP A 324 7.70 -2.38 2.54
N VAL A 325 7.56 -2.72 1.25
CA VAL A 325 6.34 -3.35 0.76
C VAL A 325 6.17 -4.78 1.27
N ILE A 326 7.24 -5.54 1.50
CA ILE A 326 7.16 -6.87 2.12
C ILE A 326 6.64 -6.73 3.56
N GLY A 327 7.16 -5.78 4.33
CA GLY A 327 6.67 -5.47 5.67
C GLY A 327 5.19 -5.11 5.69
N ALA A 328 4.78 -4.17 4.85
CA ALA A 328 3.42 -3.67 4.78
C ALA A 328 2.44 -4.72 4.21
N ALA A 329 2.79 -5.35 3.08
CA ALA A 329 1.88 -6.24 2.37
C ALA A 329 1.68 -7.61 3.04
N PHE A 330 2.72 -8.17 3.66
CA PHE A 330 2.67 -9.52 4.21
C PHE A 330 2.59 -9.55 5.74
N LEU A 331 3.30 -8.64 6.42
CA LEU A 331 3.35 -8.60 7.87
C LEU A 331 2.40 -7.55 8.48
N GLY A 332 1.91 -6.59 7.68
CA GLY A 332 1.15 -5.46 8.21
C GLY A 332 1.99 -4.67 9.22
N LEU A 333 3.26 -4.43 8.94
CA LEU A 333 4.19 -3.67 9.78
C LEU A 333 4.86 -2.55 9.00
N THR A 334 5.03 -1.40 9.64
CA THR A 334 5.71 -0.22 9.09
C THR A 334 7.23 -0.31 9.28
N VAL A 335 7.85 -1.41 8.78
CA VAL A 335 9.28 -1.71 9.00
C VAL A 335 10.22 -0.60 8.52
N GLY A 336 9.81 0.20 7.53
CA GLY A 336 10.60 1.29 6.96
C GLY A 336 11.02 2.36 7.98
N CYS A 337 10.29 2.52 9.08
CA CYS A 337 10.71 3.41 10.19
C CYS A 337 12.04 2.97 10.82
N ALA A 338 12.35 1.65 10.76
CA ALA A 338 13.58 1.10 11.29
C ALA A 338 14.81 1.29 10.38
N ARG A 339 14.66 1.89 9.19
CA ARG A 339 15.75 2.16 8.25
C ARG A 339 16.81 3.12 8.82
N CYS A 340 16.38 4.16 9.51
CA CYS A 340 17.27 5.24 9.99
C CYS A 340 17.71 5.10 11.44
N HIS A 341 16.90 4.47 12.28
CA HIS A 341 17.08 4.26 13.71
C HIS A 341 16.19 3.08 14.14
N ASP A 342 16.33 2.58 15.34
CA ASP A 342 15.41 1.60 15.90
C ASP A 342 13.97 2.09 15.78
N HIS A 343 13.03 1.20 15.42
CA HIS A 343 11.64 1.58 15.23
C HIS A 343 11.07 2.27 16.48
N LYS A 344 10.40 3.41 16.29
CA LYS A 344 9.99 4.28 17.41
C LYS A 344 8.99 3.63 18.36
N PHE A 345 8.12 2.77 17.84
CA PHE A 345 7.00 2.20 18.58
C PHE A 345 7.08 0.68 18.69
N ASP A 346 7.54 0.01 17.66
CA ASP A 346 7.61 -1.43 17.57
C ASP A 346 9.00 -1.96 17.93
N PRO A 347 9.10 -3.18 18.44
CA PRO A 347 10.37 -3.78 18.83
C PRO A 347 11.15 -4.30 17.61
N ILE A 348 11.44 -3.40 16.68
CA ILE A 348 12.19 -3.66 15.44
C ILE A 348 13.48 -2.84 15.49
N PRO A 349 14.61 -3.44 15.89
CA PRO A 349 15.92 -2.77 15.81
C PRO A 349 16.26 -2.41 14.36
N GLN A 350 17.03 -1.34 14.17
CA GLN A 350 17.56 -0.96 12.87
C GLN A 350 18.29 -2.13 12.18
N LYS A 351 19.03 -2.90 12.95
CA LYS A 351 19.73 -4.10 12.47
C LYS A 351 18.78 -5.12 11.84
N ASP A 352 17.59 -5.34 12.40
CA ASP A 352 16.61 -6.28 11.87
C ASP A 352 16.02 -5.82 10.53
N TYR A 353 15.89 -4.51 10.32
CA TYR A 353 15.50 -3.96 9.01
C TYR A 353 16.49 -4.36 7.92
N TYR A 354 17.80 -4.17 8.15
CA TYR A 354 18.83 -4.53 7.17
C TYR A 354 19.04 -6.05 7.05
N ARG A 355 18.78 -6.82 8.08
CA ARG A 355 18.72 -8.28 8.01
C ARG A 355 17.58 -8.76 7.12
N LEU A 356 16.40 -8.14 7.23
CA LEU A 356 15.26 -8.40 6.34
C LEU A 356 15.60 -8.00 4.90
N GLN A 357 16.23 -6.85 4.70
CA GLN A 357 16.69 -6.39 3.38
C GLN A 357 17.75 -7.31 2.77
N ALA A 358 18.57 -7.95 3.58
CA ALA A 358 19.65 -8.84 3.13
C ALA A 358 19.15 -10.09 2.35
N TYR A 359 17.90 -10.51 2.56
CA TYR A 359 17.27 -11.53 1.72
C TYR A 359 17.17 -11.12 0.25
N LEU A 360 17.12 -9.81 -0.02
CA LEU A 360 16.93 -9.23 -1.36
C LEU A 360 18.25 -8.82 -2.02
N ALA A 361 19.36 -8.92 -1.31
CA ALA A 361 20.68 -8.39 -1.71
C ALA A 361 21.17 -8.86 -3.09
N GLY A 362 20.92 -10.12 -3.46
CA GLY A 362 21.30 -10.70 -4.74
C GLY A 362 20.28 -10.54 -5.86
N THR A 363 19.14 -9.85 -5.59
CA THR A 363 18.04 -9.74 -6.55
C THR A 363 18.38 -8.75 -7.65
N GLN A 364 18.46 -9.22 -8.91
CA GLN A 364 18.67 -8.40 -10.09
C GLN A 364 17.45 -8.45 -11.02
N GLU A 365 17.27 -7.41 -11.84
CA GLU A 365 16.26 -7.41 -12.89
C GLU A 365 16.60 -8.46 -13.95
N TYR A 366 15.60 -9.19 -14.37
CA TYR A 366 15.73 -10.22 -15.40
C TYR A 366 14.45 -10.30 -16.25
N ASP A 367 14.59 -10.10 -17.55
CA ASP A 367 13.49 -10.21 -18.49
C ASP A 367 13.54 -11.60 -19.15
N LEU A 368 12.62 -12.50 -18.74
CA LEU A 368 12.51 -13.82 -19.34
C LEU A 368 11.93 -13.69 -20.76
N LEU A 369 12.70 -14.14 -21.75
CA LEU A 369 12.25 -14.17 -23.14
C LEU A 369 11.25 -15.32 -23.36
N LEU A 370 10.10 -15.00 -23.99
CA LEU A 370 9.06 -15.99 -24.33
C LEU A 370 9.17 -16.49 -25.79
N ILE A 371 10.31 -16.25 -26.42
CA ILE A 371 10.61 -16.72 -27.77
C ILE A 371 11.86 -17.59 -27.74
N SER A 372 11.98 -18.48 -28.71
CA SER A 372 13.16 -19.32 -28.88
C SER A 372 14.39 -18.51 -29.26
N ALA A 373 15.60 -19.06 -29.02
CA ALA A 373 16.85 -18.46 -29.44
C ALA A 373 16.92 -18.23 -30.98
N GLY A 374 16.27 -19.12 -31.76
CA GLY A 374 16.16 -18.99 -33.20
C GLY A 374 15.32 -17.79 -33.63
N GLU A 375 14.12 -17.65 -33.05
CA GLU A 375 13.23 -16.50 -33.31
C GLU A 375 13.89 -15.19 -32.89
N LYS A 376 14.58 -15.17 -31.72
CA LYS A 376 15.35 -14.00 -31.29
C LYS A 376 16.41 -13.62 -32.31
N LYS A 377 17.17 -14.57 -32.85
CA LYS A 377 18.19 -14.29 -33.86
C LYS A 377 17.60 -13.68 -35.13
N VAL A 378 16.45 -14.16 -35.57
CA VAL A 378 15.74 -13.60 -36.74
C VAL A 378 15.32 -12.15 -36.45
N LEU A 379 14.74 -11.91 -35.29
CA LEU A 379 14.28 -10.57 -34.87
C LEU A 379 15.46 -9.59 -34.74
N ASP A 380 16.57 -10.04 -34.12
CA ASP A 380 17.81 -9.25 -34.00
C ASP A 380 18.37 -8.86 -35.39
N GLN A 381 18.36 -9.80 -36.36
CA GLN A 381 18.78 -9.54 -37.75
C GLN A 381 17.88 -8.54 -38.45
N GLN A 382 16.55 -8.66 -38.30
CA GLN A 382 15.58 -7.72 -38.89
C GLN A 382 15.75 -6.29 -38.31
N SER A 383 16.09 -6.20 -37.04
CA SER A 383 16.23 -4.93 -36.32
C SER A 383 17.62 -4.27 -36.52
N LEU A 384 18.63 -5.04 -36.94
CA LEU A 384 20.04 -4.58 -36.94
C LEU A 384 20.27 -3.33 -37.73
N GLY A 385 19.77 -3.28 -38.98
CA GLY A 385 19.91 -2.12 -39.85
C GLY A 385 19.22 -0.86 -39.29
N ILE A 386 18.02 -1.02 -38.79
CA ILE A 386 17.23 0.07 -38.20
C ILE A 386 17.90 0.58 -36.92
N ASN A 387 18.37 -0.31 -36.04
CA ASN A 387 19.08 0.07 -34.82
C ASN A 387 20.40 0.80 -35.08
N ASN A 388 21.13 0.42 -36.11
CA ASN A 388 22.36 1.15 -36.54
C ASN A 388 22.04 2.56 -37.00
N GLU A 389 20.96 2.73 -37.78
CA GLU A 389 20.52 4.05 -38.24
C GLU A 389 20.00 4.88 -37.08
N LEU A 390 19.22 4.34 -36.18
CA LEU A 390 18.75 5.01 -34.94
C LEU A 390 19.93 5.48 -34.08
N LYS A 391 20.97 4.64 -33.93
CA LYS A 391 22.19 5.01 -33.21
C LYS A 391 22.92 6.20 -33.86
N ARG A 392 22.95 6.23 -35.20
CA ARG A 392 23.52 7.36 -35.99
C ARG A 392 22.73 8.64 -35.78
N LEU A 393 21.38 8.56 -35.91
CA LEU A 393 20.48 9.70 -35.76
C LEU A 393 20.50 10.26 -34.34
N ARG A 394 20.53 9.42 -33.31
CA ARG A 394 20.60 9.85 -31.89
C ARG A 394 21.91 10.59 -31.58
N ARG A 395 23.03 10.21 -32.19
CA ARG A 395 24.29 10.97 -32.07
C ARG A 395 24.26 12.29 -32.85
N ALA A 396 23.51 12.35 -33.95
CA ALA A 396 23.37 13.55 -34.73
C ALA A 396 22.49 14.59 -34.01
N VAL A 397 21.39 14.15 -33.38
CA VAL A 397 20.48 15.04 -32.64
C VAL A 397 21.13 15.71 -31.42
N GLU A 398 22.14 15.05 -30.80
CA GLU A 398 22.92 15.64 -29.70
C GLU A 398 23.71 16.88 -30.11
N LYS A 399 24.01 17.02 -31.41
CA LYS A 399 24.83 18.10 -32.01
C LYS A 399 24.00 19.11 -32.80
N ALA A 400 22.73 18.83 -33.03
CA ALA A 400 21.83 19.63 -33.84
C ALA A 400 20.99 20.58 -33.00
N GLU A 401 20.67 21.76 -33.57
CA GLU A 401 19.82 22.78 -32.95
C GLU A 401 18.71 23.22 -33.91
N GLY A 402 17.65 23.81 -33.38
CA GLY A 402 16.55 24.41 -34.14
C GLY A 402 15.87 23.44 -35.13
N ALA A 403 15.58 23.89 -36.33
CA ALA A 403 14.89 23.15 -37.36
C ALA A 403 15.57 21.83 -37.78
N GLU A 404 16.93 21.80 -37.74
CA GLU A 404 17.68 20.58 -38.04
C GLU A 404 17.47 19.50 -36.96
N ARG A 405 17.41 19.88 -35.70
CA ARG A 405 17.08 18.98 -34.61
C ARG A 405 15.68 18.37 -34.76
N GLU A 406 14.67 19.19 -35.04
CA GLU A 406 13.29 18.73 -35.26
C GLU A 406 13.20 17.73 -36.42
N LYS A 407 13.96 17.98 -37.51
CA LYS A 407 14.02 17.09 -38.66
C LYS A 407 14.61 15.72 -38.29
N ILE A 408 15.70 15.71 -37.51
CA ILE A 408 16.34 14.47 -37.07
C ILE A 408 15.44 13.72 -36.08
N GLU A 409 14.79 14.41 -35.16
CA GLU A 409 13.82 13.81 -34.22
C GLU A 409 12.67 13.12 -34.96
N LYS A 410 12.15 13.75 -36.02
CA LYS A 410 11.15 13.14 -36.90
C LYS A 410 11.66 11.88 -37.60
N GLN A 411 12.93 11.92 -38.10
CA GLN A 411 13.55 10.73 -38.70
C GLN A 411 13.72 9.59 -37.65
N ILE A 412 14.06 9.93 -36.42
CA ILE A 412 14.09 8.93 -35.31
C ILE A 412 12.73 8.29 -35.12
N GLU A 413 11.65 9.08 -35.04
CA GLU A 413 10.29 8.57 -34.90
C GLU A 413 9.90 7.65 -36.07
N GLU A 414 10.23 8.03 -37.31
CA GLU A 414 9.97 7.22 -38.51
C GLU A 414 10.74 5.89 -38.47
N GLN A 415 11.96 5.87 -38.01
CA GLN A 415 12.76 4.63 -37.89
C GLN A 415 12.29 3.78 -36.69
N GLU A 416 11.93 4.40 -35.56
CA GLU A 416 11.33 3.68 -34.41
C GLU A 416 10.02 2.98 -34.80
N ALA A 417 9.19 3.62 -35.61
CA ALA A 417 7.93 3.03 -36.14
C ALA A 417 8.16 1.84 -37.09
N ARG A 418 9.34 1.71 -37.68
CA ARG A 418 9.72 0.58 -38.57
C ARG A 418 10.30 -0.62 -37.81
N LEU A 419 10.66 -0.44 -36.53
CA LEU A 419 11.16 -1.55 -35.73
C LEU A 419 10.07 -2.62 -35.60
N PRO A 420 10.41 -3.90 -35.79
CA PRO A 420 9.49 -4.97 -35.45
C PRO A 420 9.16 -4.91 -33.95
N PRO A 421 7.97 -5.36 -33.55
CA PRO A 421 7.63 -5.48 -32.15
C PRO A 421 8.74 -6.24 -31.40
N GLY A 422 9.18 -5.71 -30.26
CA GLY A 422 10.15 -6.41 -29.41
C GLY A 422 9.66 -7.81 -29.01
N PRO A 423 10.57 -8.70 -28.64
CA PRO A 423 10.19 -10.05 -28.21
C PRO A 423 9.25 -9.96 -26.98
N ALA A 424 8.29 -10.84 -26.92
CA ALA A 424 7.47 -10.98 -25.72
C ALA A 424 8.37 -11.39 -24.53
N THR A 425 8.25 -10.66 -23.43
CA THR A 425 9.06 -10.88 -22.22
C THR A 425 8.20 -10.97 -20.97
N ILE A 426 8.77 -11.46 -19.90
CA ILE A 426 8.25 -11.31 -18.54
C ILE A 426 9.28 -10.51 -17.75
N PRO A 427 8.97 -9.30 -17.29
CA PRO A 427 9.90 -8.46 -16.55
C PRO A 427 10.02 -8.92 -15.08
N GLY A 428 10.65 -10.07 -14.85
CA GLY A 428 10.87 -10.68 -13.55
C GLY A 428 12.19 -10.26 -12.90
N ILE A 429 12.69 -11.15 -12.05
CA ILE A 429 13.97 -11.01 -11.35
C ILE A 429 14.76 -12.32 -11.37
N ARG A 430 16.05 -12.24 -11.04
CA ARG A 430 16.89 -13.41 -10.69
C ARG A 430 17.79 -13.10 -9.49
N ASN A 431 18.13 -14.12 -8.73
CA ASN A 431 19.19 -14.05 -7.73
C ASN A 431 20.53 -14.27 -8.42
N VAL A 432 21.42 -13.26 -8.39
CA VAL A 432 22.74 -13.27 -9.01
C VAL A 432 23.79 -13.06 -7.93
N ALA A 433 24.48 -14.14 -7.54
CA ALA A 433 25.40 -14.13 -6.41
C ALA A 433 26.57 -13.14 -6.61
N GLU A 434 27.10 -13.06 -7.83
CA GLU A 434 28.24 -12.21 -8.20
C GLU A 434 27.89 -10.71 -8.19
N GLN A 435 26.62 -10.37 -8.24
CA GLN A 435 26.12 -8.99 -8.24
C GLN A 435 25.41 -8.64 -6.91
N ARG A 436 25.65 -9.44 -5.88
CA ARG A 436 25.04 -9.21 -4.56
C ARG A 436 25.54 -7.90 -3.96
N THR A 437 24.62 -7.11 -3.46
CA THR A 437 24.92 -5.92 -2.64
C THR A 437 25.42 -6.38 -1.27
N GLU A 438 26.58 -5.90 -0.84
CA GLU A 438 27.06 -6.12 0.51
C GLU A 438 26.19 -5.33 1.50
N MET A 439 25.57 -6.03 2.44
CA MET A 439 24.58 -5.44 3.34
C MET A 439 25.21 -5.00 4.65
N HIS A 440 24.92 -3.78 5.04
CA HIS A 440 25.37 -3.15 6.28
C HIS A 440 24.19 -2.42 6.95
N VAL A 441 24.26 -2.27 8.26
CA VAL A 441 23.44 -1.28 8.96
C VAL A 441 23.88 0.09 8.47
N LEU A 442 22.98 0.85 7.84
CA LEU A 442 23.29 2.19 7.34
C LEU A 442 22.98 3.21 8.43
N LYS A 443 24.01 3.90 8.93
CA LYS A 443 23.85 4.95 9.94
C LYS A 443 22.90 6.02 9.38
N ARG A 444 21.74 6.21 10.02
CA ARG A 444 20.64 7.11 9.58
C ARG A 444 20.06 6.82 8.21
N GLY A 445 20.16 5.59 7.74
CA GLY A 445 19.68 5.20 6.43
C GLY A 445 20.46 5.79 5.23
N VAL A 446 21.61 6.40 5.51
CA VAL A 446 22.48 7.01 4.48
C VAL A 446 23.39 5.94 3.90
N TRP A 447 23.27 5.69 2.60
CA TRP A 447 23.91 4.56 1.95
C TRP A 447 25.44 4.57 1.98
N GLU A 448 26.06 5.78 2.07
CA GLU A 448 27.50 5.96 2.22
C GLU A 448 28.00 5.62 3.65
N ASN A 449 27.14 5.76 4.66
CA ASN A 449 27.52 5.64 6.05
C ASN A 449 27.33 4.21 6.56
N LYS A 450 28.16 3.29 6.07
CA LYS A 450 28.12 1.88 6.42
C LYS A 450 28.54 1.64 7.87
N GLY A 451 27.73 0.88 8.60
CA GLY A 451 28.02 0.35 9.92
C GLY A 451 28.44 -1.12 9.86
N GLU A 452 28.02 -1.91 10.83
CA GLU A 452 28.30 -3.34 10.88
C GLU A 452 27.69 -4.10 9.71
N PRO A 453 28.37 -5.12 9.15
CA PRO A 453 27.79 -5.98 8.14
C PRO A 453 26.67 -6.85 8.73
N VAL A 454 25.69 -7.20 7.90
CA VAL A 454 24.58 -8.07 8.30
C VAL A 454 24.28 -9.09 7.22
N ALA A 455 23.76 -10.24 7.64
CA ALA A 455 23.28 -11.28 6.77
C ALA A 455 21.77 -11.55 6.97
N PRO A 456 21.11 -12.32 6.07
CA PRO A 456 19.67 -12.50 6.12
C PRO A 456 19.20 -13.13 7.44
N ARG A 457 18.21 -12.52 8.08
CA ARG A 457 17.53 -13.05 9.27
C ARG A 457 16.15 -12.43 9.39
N PRO A 458 15.14 -13.18 9.86
CA PRO A 458 13.82 -12.65 10.17
C PRO A 458 13.86 -11.65 11.35
N LEU A 459 12.74 -10.92 11.52
CA LEU A 459 12.58 -9.97 12.64
C LEU A 459 12.72 -10.66 13.99
N SER A 460 13.61 -10.17 14.86
CA SER A 460 13.95 -10.78 16.14
C SER A 460 12.75 -10.95 17.07
N VAL A 461 11.78 -10.06 17.01
CA VAL A 461 10.54 -10.17 17.80
C VAL A 461 9.69 -11.36 17.43
N LEU A 462 9.76 -11.86 16.19
CA LEU A 462 8.95 -12.94 15.65
C LEU A 462 9.64 -14.31 15.58
N VAL A 463 10.90 -14.37 16.01
CA VAL A 463 11.67 -15.63 16.01
C VAL A 463 12.41 -15.84 17.34
N ASN A 464 12.93 -17.05 17.54
CA ASN A 464 13.83 -17.32 18.68
C ASN A 464 15.09 -16.45 18.54
N GLU A 465 15.52 -15.85 19.63
CA GLU A 465 16.72 -15.00 19.69
C GLU A 465 18.00 -15.76 19.28
N ALA A 466 18.05 -17.07 19.57
CA ALA A 466 19.17 -17.93 19.19
C ALA A 466 19.19 -18.31 17.69
N LEU A 467 18.18 -17.94 16.87
CA LEU A 467 18.18 -18.21 15.44
C LEU A 467 19.37 -17.47 14.79
N PRO A 468 20.32 -18.18 14.14
CA PRO A 468 21.44 -17.54 13.47
C PRO A 468 21.01 -16.78 12.22
N GLU A 469 21.84 -15.86 11.76
CA GLU A 469 21.75 -15.32 10.40
C GLU A 469 22.05 -16.42 9.39
N LEU A 470 21.38 -16.39 8.23
CA LEU A 470 21.74 -17.25 7.11
C LEU A 470 23.11 -16.82 6.54
N PRO A 471 23.88 -17.75 5.92
CA PRO A 471 25.07 -17.37 5.19
C PRO A 471 24.76 -16.26 4.18
N ALA A 472 25.64 -15.26 4.10
CA ALA A 472 25.44 -14.15 3.16
C ALA A 472 25.39 -14.62 1.70
N ASP A 473 26.06 -15.71 1.36
CA ASP A 473 26.10 -16.33 0.05
C ASP A 473 25.05 -17.43 -0.18
N SER A 474 24.04 -17.51 0.69
CA SER A 474 22.91 -18.44 0.52
C SER A 474 22.36 -18.39 -0.92
N PRO A 475 22.21 -19.54 -1.60
CA PRO A 475 21.82 -19.57 -3.02
C PRO A 475 20.35 -19.21 -3.24
N LYS A 476 19.47 -19.42 -2.23
CA LYS A 476 18.03 -19.20 -2.31
C LYS A 476 17.50 -18.41 -1.10
N PRO A 477 18.01 -17.22 -0.83
CA PRO A 477 17.66 -16.48 0.39
C PRO A 477 16.18 -16.10 0.44
N ARG A 478 15.57 -15.74 -0.70
CA ARG A 478 14.16 -15.35 -0.76
C ARG A 478 13.21 -16.52 -0.55
N THR A 479 13.62 -17.74 -0.90
CA THR A 479 12.88 -18.97 -0.56
C THR A 479 12.79 -19.17 0.96
N GLU A 480 13.88 -18.89 1.70
CA GLU A 480 13.88 -18.94 3.17
C GLU A 480 12.98 -17.83 3.77
N LEU A 481 13.05 -16.62 3.20
CA LEU A 481 12.14 -15.54 3.60
C LEU A 481 10.67 -15.93 3.38
N ALA A 482 10.34 -16.46 2.22
CA ALA A 482 8.97 -16.88 1.89
C ALA A 482 8.48 -18.01 2.81
N ARG A 483 9.36 -18.96 3.15
CA ARG A 483 9.05 -20.01 4.11
C ARG A 483 8.68 -19.43 5.47
N TRP A 484 9.52 -18.54 6.01
CA TRP A 484 9.24 -17.87 7.28
C TRP A 484 7.94 -17.07 7.27
N LEU A 485 7.65 -16.33 6.20
CA LEU A 485 6.42 -15.56 6.06
C LEU A 485 5.15 -16.43 6.04
N THR A 486 5.27 -17.69 5.61
CA THR A 486 4.14 -18.60 5.39
C THR A 486 4.10 -19.78 6.37
N GLU A 487 5.00 -19.83 7.33
CA GLU A 487 4.96 -20.82 8.41
C GLU A 487 3.68 -20.72 9.23
N SER A 488 3.19 -21.86 9.70
CA SER A 488 1.98 -21.92 10.56
C SER A 488 2.15 -21.20 11.90
N SER A 489 3.40 -21.03 12.34
CA SER A 489 3.77 -20.28 13.55
C SER A 489 3.79 -18.77 13.37
N GLN A 490 3.81 -18.28 12.11
CA GLN A 490 3.83 -16.86 11.78
C GLN A 490 2.49 -16.20 12.15
N PRO A 491 2.44 -15.29 13.14
CA PRO A 491 1.17 -14.78 13.63
C PRO A 491 0.53 -13.72 12.74
N LEU A 492 1.33 -12.98 11.96
CA LEU A 492 0.88 -11.79 11.25
C LEU A 492 0.27 -12.11 9.89
N THR A 493 0.95 -12.89 9.05
CA THR A 493 0.52 -13.16 7.68
C THR A 493 -0.92 -13.65 7.56
N PRO A 494 -1.39 -14.64 8.33
CA PRO A 494 -2.78 -15.08 8.25
C PRO A 494 -3.77 -14.02 8.77
N ARG A 495 -3.42 -13.28 9.83
CA ARG A 495 -4.25 -12.18 10.34
C ARG A 495 -4.41 -11.04 9.34
N VAL A 496 -3.32 -10.66 8.69
CA VAL A 496 -3.29 -9.60 7.67
C VAL A 496 -4.14 -10.00 6.47
N ALA A 497 -4.01 -11.24 5.99
CA ALA A 497 -4.81 -11.76 4.89
C ALA A 497 -6.32 -11.74 5.22
N VAL A 498 -6.70 -12.28 6.38
CA VAL A 498 -8.08 -12.30 6.84
C VAL A 498 -8.66 -10.91 7.04
N ASN A 499 -7.87 -9.99 7.60
CA ASN A 499 -8.29 -8.62 7.83
C ASN A 499 -8.63 -7.88 6.52
N ARG A 500 -7.85 -8.11 5.45
CA ARG A 500 -8.12 -7.53 4.13
C ARG A 500 -9.38 -8.10 3.48
N ILE A 501 -9.61 -9.42 3.61
CA ILE A 501 -10.84 -10.05 3.11
C ILE A 501 -12.05 -9.50 3.88
N TRP A 502 -11.95 -9.36 5.20
CA TRP A 502 -12.99 -8.76 6.02
C TRP A 502 -13.29 -7.32 5.59
N GLN A 503 -12.24 -6.52 5.40
CA GLN A 503 -12.36 -5.14 4.91
C GLN A 503 -13.04 -5.05 3.54
N GLN A 504 -12.75 -5.97 2.62
CA GLN A 504 -13.39 -6.02 1.30
C GLN A 504 -14.91 -6.14 1.42
N HIS A 505 -15.42 -6.95 2.37
CA HIS A 505 -16.85 -7.20 2.53
C HIS A 505 -17.56 -6.18 3.42
N PHE A 506 -16.89 -5.64 4.43
CA PHE A 506 -17.52 -4.76 5.41
C PHE A 506 -17.05 -3.29 5.34
N GLY A 507 -16.12 -2.98 4.44
CA GLY A 507 -15.58 -1.63 4.24
C GLY A 507 -14.46 -1.26 5.22
N LEU A 508 -14.52 -1.76 6.46
CA LEU A 508 -13.46 -1.57 7.47
C LEU A 508 -12.92 -2.92 7.90
N GLY A 509 -11.60 -2.99 8.10
CA GLY A 509 -10.96 -4.17 8.68
C GLY A 509 -11.32 -4.36 10.16
N LEU A 510 -11.17 -5.56 10.67
CA LEU A 510 -11.19 -5.80 12.14
C LEU A 510 -10.07 -4.98 12.79
N VAL A 511 -8.92 -4.89 12.16
CA VAL A 511 -7.88 -3.88 12.39
C VAL A 511 -8.04 -2.80 11.32
N LYS A 512 -8.33 -1.57 11.74
CA LYS A 512 -8.65 -0.45 10.84
C LYS A 512 -7.42 0.05 10.05
N THR A 513 -6.22 -0.26 10.51
CA THR A 513 -4.94 0.05 9.90
C THR A 513 -4.31 -1.19 9.23
N PRO A 514 -4.72 -1.60 8.01
CA PRO A 514 -4.39 -2.93 7.47
C PRO A 514 -2.90 -3.16 7.13
N ASN A 515 -2.11 -2.08 7.05
CA ASN A 515 -0.64 -2.14 6.88
C ASN A 515 0.12 -1.83 8.17
N ASP A 516 -0.59 -1.64 9.31
CA ASP A 516 0.02 -1.38 10.61
C ASP A 516 -0.73 -2.12 11.73
N PHE A 517 -0.22 -3.29 12.09
CA PHE A 517 -0.63 -4.12 13.22
C PHE A 517 0.26 -3.87 14.44
N GLY A 518 1.22 -2.95 14.31
CA GLY A 518 2.15 -2.56 15.36
C GLY A 518 1.49 -1.70 16.44
N ALA A 519 2.34 -1.16 17.31
CA ALA A 519 1.90 -0.40 18.47
C ALA A 519 1.26 0.95 18.12
N ASN A 520 1.55 1.50 16.94
CA ASN A 520 0.94 2.74 16.44
C ASN A 520 -0.34 2.49 15.65
N GLY A 521 -0.59 1.24 15.23
CA GLY A 521 -1.82 0.84 14.55
C GLY A 521 -2.99 0.62 15.51
N ASP A 522 -4.17 0.48 14.92
CA ASP A 522 -5.39 0.20 15.68
C ASP A 522 -5.41 -1.24 16.24
N ARG A 523 -5.97 -1.38 17.42
CA ARG A 523 -6.28 -2.72 17.95
C ARG A 523 -7.49 -3.32 17.23
N PRO A 524 -7.54 -4.65 17.08
CA PRO A 524 -8.69 -5.29 16.47
C PRO A 524 -9.98 -5.03 17.27
N SER A 525 -11.06 -4.73 16.56
CA SER A 525 -12.40 -4.54 17.16
C SER A 525 -12.94 -5.84 17.77
N ASN A 526 -12.51 -6.98 17.23
CA ASN A 526 -12.85 -8.32 17.72
C ASN A 526 -11.64 -9.26 17.54
N PRO A 527 -10.70 -9.27 18.51
CA PRO A 527 -9.47 -10.05 18.41
C PRO A 527 -9.71 -11.56 18.33
N GLU A 528 -10.72 -12.06 19.03
CA GLU A 528 -11.08 -13.47 19.02
C GLU A 528 -11.58 -13.91 17.65
N LEU A 529 -12.39 -13.10 16.98
CA LEU A 529 -12.85 -13.35 15.63
C LEU A 529 -11.69 -13.32 14.62
N LEU A 530 -10.78 -12.34 14.74
CA LEU A 530 -9.61 -12.23 13.87
C LEU A 530 -8.75 -13.50 13.96
N ASP A 531 -8.45 -13.96 15.16
CA ASP A 531 -7.65 -15.16 15.41
C ASP A 531 -8.37 -16.42 14.93
N TRP A 532 -9.66 -16.54 15.20
CA TRP A 532 -10.47 -17.68 14.76
C TRP A 532 -10.46 -17.77 13.21
N MET A 533 -10.72 -16.66 12.51
CA MET A 533 -10.70 -16.62 11.04
C MET A 533 -9.31 -16.89 10.47
N ALA A 534 -8.25 -16.36 11.10
CA ALA A 534 -6.86 -16.64 10.71
C ALA A 534 -6.55 -18.15 10.86
N SER A 535 -7.01 -18.78 11.93
CA SER A 535 -6.85 -20.24 12.12
C SER A 535 -7.63 -21.04 11.09
N GLU A 536 -8.85 -20.61 10.72
CA GLU A 536 -9.65 -21.28 9.68
C GLU A 536 -9.00 -21.13 8.29
N LEU A 537 -8.38 -19.99 7.97
CA LEU A 537 -7.62 -19.83 6.73
C LEU A 537 -6.49 -20.88 6.62
N VAL A 538 -5.68 -21.01 7.67
CA VAL A 538 -4.57 -21.98 7.70
C VAL A 538 -5.10 -23.41 7.61
N ARG A 539 -6.15 -23.77 8.35
CA ARG A 539 -6.77 -25.11 8.35
C ARG A 539 -7.38 -25.48 7.02
N ASN A 540 -7.92 -24.53 6.29
CA ASN A 540 -8.47 -24.73 4.94
C ASN A 540 -7.39 -24.69 3.85
N GLY A 541 -6.11 -24.91 4.21
CA GLY A 541 -4.99 -24.93 3.26
C GLY A 541 -4.73 -23.60 2.60
N TRP A 542 -4.94 -22.50 3.34
CA TRP A 542 -4.74 -21.12 2.86
C TRP A 542 -5.62 -20.72 1.67
N ARG A 543 -6.74 -21.42 1.42
CA ARG A 543 -7.68 -21.09 0.34
C ARG A 543 -8.61 -19.96 0.76
N LEU A 544 -8.78 -18.98 -0.14
CA LEU A 544 -9.53 -17.76 0.17
C LEU A 544 -11.03 -17.90 -0.11
N LYS A 545 -11.42 -18.64 -1.17
CA LYS A 545 -12.86 -18.79 -1.51
C LYS A 545 -13.71 -19.39 -0.39
N PRO A 546 -13.24 -20.41 0.37
CA PRO A 546 -13.99 -20.89 1.54
C PRO A 546 -14.21 -19.80 2.60
N LEU A 547 -13.24 -18.90 2.80
CA LEU A 547 -13.35 -17.79 3.74
C LEU A 547 -14.36 -16.74 3.25
N HIS A 548 -14.29 -16.33 1.99
CA HIS A 548 -15.30 -15.47 1.36
C HIS A 548 -16.71 -16.08 1.52
N ARG A 549 -16.87 -17.35 1.17
CA ARG A 549 -18.14 -18.07 1.28
C ARG A 549 -18.68 -18.04 2.71
N MET A 550 -17.85 -18.30 3.70
CA MET A 550 -18.22 -18.29 5.11
C MET A 550 -18.73 -16.90 5.55
N ILE A 551 -18.05 -15.83 5.17
CA ILE A 551 -18.47 -14.45 5.47
C ILE A 551 -19.81 -14.16 4.80
N LEU A 552 -19.94 -14.41 3.52
CA LEU A 552 -21.14 -14.09 2.73
C LEU A 552 -22.39 -14.83 3.19
N LEU A 553 -22.24 -16.06 3.67
CA LEU A 553 -23.36 -16.87 4.18
C LEU A 553 -23.75 -16.53 5.61
N SER A 554 -22.99 -15.68 6.32
CA SER A 554 -23.31 -15.24 7.68
C SER A 554 -24.50 -14.28 7.71
N ASN A 555 -25.19 -14.21 8.85
CA ASN A 555 -26.21 -13.20 9.08
C ASN A 555 -25.62 -11.80 9.26
N ALA A 556 -24.39 -11.70 9.74
CA ALA A 556 -23.67 -10.43 9.82
C ALA A 556 -23.53 -9.76 8.44
N TYR A 557 -23.29 -10.53 7.38
CA TYR A 557 -23.25 -10.00 6.02
C TYR A 557 -24.64 -9.76 5.41
N GLN A 558 -25.61 -10.63 5.72
CA GLN A 558 -26.95 -10.59 5.14
C GLN A 558 -27.90 -9.58 5.79
N GLN A 559 -27.46 -8.88 6.83
CA GLN A 559 -28.28 -7.86 7.48
C GLN A 559 -28.44 -6.58 6.63
N SER A 560 -29.50 -5.81 6.91
CA SER A 560 -29.78 -4.52 6.27
C SER A 560 -28.78 -3.46 6.69
N SER A 561 -28.58 -2.46 5.82
CA SER A 561 -27.89 -1.21 6.14
C SER A 561 -28.77 -0.20 6.90
N ARG A 562 -29.97 -0.60 7.30
CA ARG A 562 -30.91 0.20 8.08
C ARG A 562 -31.31 -0.55 9.33
N SER A 563 -30.98 0.00 10.48
CA SER A 563 -31.33 -0.57 11.77
C SER A 563 -32.39 0.27 12.47
N PRO A 564 -33.45 -0.33 13.04
CA PRO A 564 -34.39 0.41 13.90
C PRO A 564 -33.74 0.93 15.18
N MET A 565 -32.58 0.39 15.55
CA MET A 565 -31.81 0.81 16.72
C MET A 565 -30.73 1.85 16.39
N ALA A 566 -30.67 2.39 15.17
CA ALA A 566 -29.59 3.28 14.73
C ALA A 566 -29.37 4.48 15.68
N ALA A 567 -30.44 5.10 16.18
CA ALA A 567 -30.33 6.24 17.09
C ALA A 567 -29.65 5.92 18.44
N VAL A 568 -29.75 4.68 18.90
CA VAL A 568 -29.07 4.18 20.11
C VAL A 568 -27.67 3.68 19.77
N ALA A 569 -27.56 2.89 18.72
CA ALA A 569 -26.32 2.23 18.33
C ALA A 569 -25.20 3.21 17.93
N ILE A 570 -25.54 4.31 17.23
CA ILE A 570 -24.58 5.37 16.86
C ILE A 570 -23.93 6.02 18.09
N LYS A 571 -24.64 6.10 19.23
CA LYS A 571 -24.08 6.67 20.46
C LYS A 571 -23.05 5.74 21.12
N VAL A 572 -23.16 4.44 20.90
CA VAL A 572 -22.31 3.41 21.52
C VAL A 572 -21.17 2.99 20.60
N ASP A 573 -21.46 2.85 19.30
CA ASP A 573 -20.54 2.44 18.26
C ASP A 573 -20.78 3.27 16.98
N PRO A 574 -20.29 4.53 16.95
CA PRO A 574 -20.56 5.46 15.86
C PRO A 574 -19.97 5.02 14.51
N GLU A 575 -18.87 4.29 14.53
CA GLU A 575 -18.20 3.76 13.33
C GLU A 575 -18.75 2.39 12.90
N ASN A 576 -19.75 1.85 13.59
CA ASN A 576 -20.31 0.51 13.34
C ASN A 576 -19.24 -0.60 13.28
N ARG A 577 -18.26 -0.52 14.16
CA ARG A 577 -17.14 -1.50 14.23
C ARG A 577 -17.60 -2.88 14.68
N TRP A 578 -18.74 -2.97 15.35
CA TRP A 578 -19.32 -4.23 15.83
C TRP A 578 -20.43 -4.76 14.93
N LEU A 579 -20.66 -4.11 13.77
CA LEU A 579 -21.62 -4.53 12.76
C LEU A 579 -23.06 -4.69 13.30
N TRP A 580 -23.57 -3.68 14.04
CA TRP A 580 -24.98 -3.64 14.42
C TRP A 580 -25.93 -3.41 13.24
N GLN A 581 -25.38 -2.98 12.08
CA GLN A 581 -26.00 -3.00 10.74
C GLN A 581 -24.94 -3.25 9.67
N PHE A 582 -25.33 -3.48 8.43
CA PHE A 582 -24.40 -3.52 7.31
C PHE A 582 -23.91 -2.10 6.96
N ASN A 583 -22.61 -1.91 6.68
CA ASN A 583 -22.05 -0.63 6.27
C ASN A 583 -22.41 -0.32 4.81
N ARG A 584 -23.09 0.80 4.56
CA ARG A 584 -23.25 1.30 3.20
C ARG A 584 -21.91 1.82 2.70
N ARG A 585 -21.51 1.40 1.49
CA ARG A 585 -20.29 1.89 0.85
C ARG A 585 -20.56 2.51 -0.51
N ARG A 586 -19.80 3.55 -0.87
CA ARG A 586 -19.75 4.03 -2.25
C ARG A 586 -19.01 3.01 -3.12
N LEU A 587 -19.39 2.87 -4.38
CA LEU A 587 -18.65 2.12 -5.38
C LEU A 587 -17.28 2.77 -5.62
N SER A 588 -16.25 1.97 -5.91
CA SER A 588 -14.93 2.48 -6.32
C SER A 588 -15.00 3.09 -7.73
N ALA A 589 -13.99 3.85 -8.12
CA ALA A 589 -13.89 4.44 -9.45
C ALA A 589 -14.12 3.41 -10.57
N GLU A 590 -13.48 2.25 -10.43
CA GLU A 590 -13.60 1.15 -11.40
C GLU A 590 -14.99 0.53 -11.40
N GLU A 591 -15.59 0.32 -10.22
CA GLU A 591 -16.96 -0.20 -10.10
C GLU A 591 -17.97 0.78 -10.72
N ILE A 592 -17.80 2.10 -10.55
CA ILE A 592 -18.68 3.11 -11.15
C ILE A 592 -18.56 3.07 -12.68
N ARG A 593 -17.33 3.14 -13.21
CA ARG A 593 -17.12 3.11 -14.67
C ARG A 593 -17.62 1.81 -15.28
N ASP A 594 -17.28 0.67 -14.68
CA ASP A 594 -17.70 -0.65 -15.19
C ASP A 594 -19.21 -0.82 -15.11
N ALA A 595 -19.88 -0.29 -14.06
CA ALA A 595 -21.34 -0.28 -13.95
C ALA A 595 -21.98 0.60 -15.02
N MET A 596 -21.45 1.80 -15.29
CA MET A 596 -21.95 2.68 -16.37
C MET A 596 -21.81 1.99 -17.74
N LEU A 597 -20.70 1.33 -18.01
CA LEU A 597 -20.49 0.53 -19.22
C LEU A 597 -21.49 -0.64 -19.31
N ALA A 598 -21.70 -1.37 -18.22
CA ALA A 598 -22.60 -2.51 -18.17
C ALA A 598 -24.05 -2.12 -18.44
N VAL A 599 -24.56 -1.10 -17.74
CA VAL A 599 -25.95 -0.68 -17.89
C VAL A 599 -26.23 0.02 -19.23
N SER A 600 -25.22 0.67 -19.81
CA SER A 600 -25.31 1.25 -21.17
C SER A 600 -25.21 0.21 -22.31
N GLY A 601 -24.83 -1.04 -21.97
CA GLY A 601 -24.66 -2.13 -22.94
C GLY A 601 -23.35 -2.06 -23.73
N ARG A 602 -22.36 -1.29 -23.26
CA ARG A 602 -21.06 -1.12 -23.92
C ARG A 602 -19.95 -1.98 -23.32
N LEU A 603 -20.14 -2.54 -22.13
CA LEU A 603 -19.08 -3.25 -21.41
C LEU A 603 -18.50 -4.40 -22.24
N ASN A 604 -17.21 -4.36 -22.49
CA ASN A 604 -16.44 -5.42 -23.11
C ASN A 604 -15.84 -6.31 -22.02
N LEU A 605 -16.28 -7.56 -21.94
CA LEU A 605 -15.85 -8.55 -20.94
C LEU A 605 -14.60 -9.35 -21.36
N LYS A 606 -13.87 -8.92 -22.39
CA LYS A 606 -12.60 -9.54 -22.79
C LYS A 606 -11.61 -9.51 -21.62
N GLN A 607 -11.10 -10.67 -21.26
CA GLN A 607 -10.19 -10.85 -20.14
C GLN A 607 -8.73 -10.91 -20.58
N GLY A 608 -7.83 -10.51 -19.68
CA GLY A 608 -6.39 -10.66 -19.81
C GLY A 608 -5.75 -9.87 -20.95
N GLY A 609 -4.46 -10.05 -21.11
CA GLY A 609 -3.69 -9.43 -22.18
C GLY A 609 -3.26 -7.99 -21.87
N ARG A 610 -2.66 -7.35 -22.86
CA ARG A 610 -2.10 -5.99 -22.73
C ARG A 610 -3.13 -4.99 -22.23
N SER A 611 -2.66 -4.07 -21.41
CA SER A 611 -3.47 -2.96 -20.90
C SER A 611 -3.81 -1.95 -21.99
N VAL A 612 -4.95 -1.29 -21.81
CA VAL A 612 -5.52 -0.35 -22.77
C VAL A 612 -5.30 1.08 -22.31
N MET A 613 -4.83 1.93 -23.20
CA MET A 613 -4.79 3.38 -23.01
C MET A 613 -6.08 3.99 -23.55
N VAL A 614 -6.95 4.41 -22.63
CA VAL A 614 -8.23 5.03 -22.97
C VAL A 614 -8.04 6.48 -23.42
N PRO A 615 -8.98 7.07 -24.19
CA PRO A 615 -8.92 8.48 -24.54
C PRO A 615 -8.90 9.39 -23.31
N VAL A 616 -7.95 10.30 -23.25
CA VAL A 616 -7.84 11.40 -22.28
C VAL A 616 -7.59 12.70 -23.04
N ASP A 617 -7.71 13.84 -22.34
CA ASP A 617 -7.48 15.14 -22.97
C ASP A 617 -6.06 15.27 -23.49
N LYS A 618 -5.92 15.79 -24.71
CA LYS A 618 -4.63 15.93 -25.40
C LYS A 618 -3.64 16.82 -24.62
N GLU A 619 -4.16 17.77 -23.85
CA GLU A 619 -3.33 18.66 -23.02
C GLU A 619 -2.63 17.89 -21.89
N LEU A 620 -3.30 16.92 -21.28
CA LEU A 620 -2.68 16.04 -20.28
C LEU A 620 -1.59 15.15 -20.91
N VAL A 621 -1.86 14.62 -22.09
CA VAL A 621 -0.86 13.81 -22.81
C VAL A 621 0.38 14.62 -23.16
N ARG A 622 0.22 15.90 -23.54
CA ARG A 622 1.36 16.81 -23.84
C ARG A 622 2.26 17.08 -22.66
N GLN A 623 1.77 16.91 -21.42
CA GLN A 623 2.59 17.09 -20.21
C GLN A 623 3.50 15.90 -19.91
N LEU A 624 3.32 14.76 -20.57
CA LEU A 624 4.22 13.62 -20.43
C LEU A 624 5.60 13.94 -21.01
N TYR A 625 6.63 13.41 -20.38
CA TYR A 625 8.00 13.51 -20.91
C TYR A 625 8.10 13.05 -22.38
N LYS A 626 7.38 11.99 -22.72
CA LYS A 626 7.26 11.48 -24.10
C LYS A 626 5.78 11.25 -24.45
N PRO A 627 5.07 12.25 -25.04
CA PRO A 627 3.64 12.15 -25.37
C PRO A 627 3.27 10.94 -26.25
N SER A 628 4.17 10.52 -27.15
CA SER A 628 3.98 9.34 -28.01
C SER A 628 3.85 8.01 -27.24
N GLN A 629 4.15 8.00 -25.94
CA GLN A 629 3.92 6.82 -25.09
C GLN A 629 2.45 6.60 -24.72
N TRP A 630 1.55 7.56 -24.99
CA TRP A 630 0.11 7.39 -24.77
C TRP A 630 -0.58 7.13 -26.11
N GLU A 631 -0.65 5.86 -26.49
CA GLU A 631 -1.27 5.43 -27.73
C GLU A 631 -2.64 4.80 -27.45
N VAL A 632 -3.70 5.56 -27.77
CA VAL A 632 -5.08 5.10 -27.61
C VAL A 632 -5.36 3.99 -28.63
N SER A 633 -6.02 2.92 -28.18
CA SER A 633 -6.44 1.82 -29.06
C SER A 633 -7.32 2.33 -30.22
N ARG A 634 -7.02 1.89 -31.44
CA ARG A 634 -7.84 2.17 -32.63
C ARG A 634 -9.16 1.41 -32.59
N ASP A 635 -9.19 0.25 -31.96
CA ASP A 635 -10.41 -0.49 -31.71
C ASP A 635 -11.14 0.12 -30.49
N VAL A 636 -12.25 0.80 -30.78
CA VAL A 636 -13.07 1.47 -29.76
C VAL A 636 -13.61 0.46 -28.72
N ALA A 637 -13.86 -0.79 -29.12
CA ALA A 637 -14.34 -1.81 -28.19
C ALA A 637 -13.31 -2.18 -27.12
N GLU A 638 -12.01 -2.05 -27.39
CA GLU A 638 -10.97 -2.24 -26.38
C GLU A 638 -11.02 -1.13 -25.30
N ASN A 639 -11.43 0.08 -25.63
CA ASN A 639 -11.57 1.19 -24.67
C ASN A 639 -12.72 0.96 -23.68
N ASP A 640 -13.66 0.09 -24.01
CA ASP A 640 -14.81 -0.28 -23.19
C ASP A 640 -14.58 -1.52 -22.32
N ARG A 641 -13.35 -2.03 -22.28
CA ARG A 641 -12.97 -3.12 -21.37
C ARG A 641 -13.10 -2.69 -19.92
N ARG A 642 -13.17 -3.67 -19.02
CA ARG A 642 -13.18 -3.43 -17.59
C ARG A 642 -11.99 -2.57 -17.15
N SER A 643 -12.22 -1.73 -16.17
CA SER A 643 -11.25 -0.74 -15.68
C SER A 643 -9.93 -1.36 -15.19
N ILE A 644 -9.94 -2.60 -14.71
CA ILE A 644 -8.72 -3.32 -14.31
C ILE A 644 -7.75 -3.57 -15.47
N TYR A 645 -8.23 -3.49 -16.72
CA TYR A 645 -7.41 -3.63 -17.92
C TYR A 645 -6.96 -2.29 -18.52
N MET A 646 -7.28 -1.17 -17.90
CA MET A 646 -6.68 0.11 -18.25
C MET A 646 -5.24 0.16 -17.76
N ILE A 647 -4.37 0.89 -18.50
CA ILE A 647 -2.98 1.04 -18.10
C ILE A 647 -2.86 1.76 -16.75
N ALA A 648 -2.08 1.19 -15.86
CA ALA A 648 -1.72 1.80 -14.59
C ALA A 648 -0.42 2.63 -14.77
N LYS A 649 -0.56 3.92 -15.13
CA LYS A 649 0.55 4.84 -15.37
C LYS A 649 0.69 5.84 -14.22
N ARG A 650 1.91 6.01 -13.67
CA ARG A 650 2.16 6.86 -12.49
C ARG A 650 2.00 8.35 -12.76
N ASN A 651 2.59 8.83 -13.84
CA ASN A 651 2.60 10.26 -14.15
C ASN A 651 1.38 10.74 -14.96
N LEU A 652 0.49 9.83 -15.35
CA LEU A 652 -0.78 10.18 -15.99
C LEU A 652 -1.86 9.19 -15.55
N ARG A 653 -2.55 9.49 -14.46
CA ARG A 653 -3.74 8.75 -14.04
C ARG A 653 -4.94 9.22 -14.87
N VAL A 654 -5.83 8.29 -15.21
CA VAL A 654 -7.08 8.64 -15.91
C VAL A 654 -7.92 9.55 -15.01
N PRO A 655 -8.31 10.77 -15.43
CA PRO A 655 -8.95 11.76 -14.56
C PRO A 655 -10.18 11.25 -13.83
N PHE A 656 -11.03 10.46 -14.50
CA PHE A 656 -12.20 9.84 -13.87
C PHE A 656 -11.81 8.98 -12.66
N MET A 657 -10.73 8.20 -12.77
CA MET A 657 -10.27 7.36 -11.66
C MET A 657 -9.77 8.21 -10.49
N GLU A 658 -9.03 9.27 -10.77
CA GLU A 658 -8.49 10.18 -9.78
C GLU A 658 -9.59 10.91 -9.00
N VAL A 659 -10.60 11.43 -9.69
CA VAL A 659 -11.75 12.11 -9.09
C VAL A 659 -12.52 11.19 -8.14
N PHE A 660 -12.55 9.89 -8.40
CA PHE A 660 -13.21 8.89 -7.54
C PHE A 660 -12.24 8.11 -6.62
N ASP A 661 -11.17 8.77 -6.18
CA ASP A 661 -10.24 8.29 -5.12
C ASP A 661 -9.44 7.03 -5.48
N ALA A 662 -9.09 6.83 -6.76
CA ALA A 662 -8.13 5.78 -7.11
C ALA A 662 -6.72 6.10 -6.55
N PRO A 663 -5.94 5.10 -6.12
CA PRO A 663 -4.66 5.32 -5.45
C PRO A 663 -3.60 5.95 -6.35
N ALA A 664 -2.61 6.61 -5.73
CA ALA A 664 -1.52 7.28 -6.44
C ALA A 664 -0.46 6.35 -7.05
N LEU A 665 -0.51 5.05 -6.82
CA LEU A 665 0.38 4.00 -7.34
C LEU A 665 1.86 4.14 -6.92
N LEU A 666 2.19 5.03 -5.97
CA LEU A 666 3.56 5.27 -5.51
C LEU A 666 3.93 4.42 -4.30
N THR A 667 2.96 4.19 -3.43
CA THR A 667 3.12 3.44 -2.18
C THR A 667 2.01 2.41 -2.02
N SER A 668 2.19 1.44 -1.13
CA SER A 668 1.15 0.46 -0.79
C SER A 668 -0.11 1.18 -0.30
N CYS A 669 -1.25 0.88 -0.93
CA CYS A 669 -2.57 1.39 -0.54
C CYS A 669 -3.41 0.27 0.10
N PRO A 670 -3.45 0.18 1.43
CA PRO A 670 -4.17 -0.89 2.12
C PRO A 670 -5.68 -0.66 2.21
N ALA A 671 -6.09 0.60 2.11
CA ALA A 671 -7.48 1.07 2.15
C ALA A 671 -7.59 2.34 1.32
N ARG A 672 -8.55 2.38 0.42
CA ARG A 672 -8.85 3.61 -0.32
C ARG A 672 -9.70 4.54 0.54
N GLU A 673 -9.40 5.82 0.47
CA GLU A 673 -10.32 6.83 1.00
C GLU A 673 -11.62 6.83 0.17
N SER A 674 -12.69 7.26 0.78
CA SER A 674 -13.97 7.48 0.10
C SER A 674 -14.45 8.88 0.42
N SER A 675 -14.02 9.83 -0.39
CA SER A 675 -14.39 11.23 -0.26
C SER A 675 -15.75 11.52 -0.92
N THR A 676 -16.37 12.64 -0.57
CA THR A 676 -17.55 13.19 -1.27
C THR A 676 -17.29 14.66 -1.48
N HIS A 677 -17.04 15.05 -2.74
CA HIS A 677 -16.73 16.44 -3.09
C HIS A 677 -17.33 16.83 -4.45
N ALA A 678 -17.46 18.14 -4.67
CA ALA A 678 -18.12 18.72 -5.85
C ALA A 678 -17.55 18.22 -7.20
N PRO A 679 -16.22 18.05 -7.40
CA PRO A 679 -15.69 17.49 -8.63
C PRO A 679 -16.28 16.14 -9.04
N GLN A 680 -16.64 15.26 -8.10
CA GLN A 680 -17.29 13.98 -8.43
C GLN A 680 -18.68 14.19 -9.07
N ALA A 681 -19.48 15.07 -8.49
CA ALA A 681 -20.78 15.41 -9.07
C ALA A 681 -20.63 16.11 -10.45
N LEU A 682 -19.63 16.98 -10.59
CA LEU A 682 -19.34 17.65 -11.87
C LEU A 682 -18.90 16.64 -12.94
N GLU A 683 -18.05 15.67 -12.61
CA GLU A 683 -17.63 14.62 -13.52
C GLU A 683 -18.81 13.74 -13.97
N MET A 684 -19.69 13.39 -13.03
CA MET A 684 -20.88 12.59 -13.34
C MET A 684 -21.91 13.35 -14.20
N LEU A 685 -21.98 14.69 -14.11
CA LEU A 685 -22.91 15.51 -14.89
C LEU A 685 -22.31 16.00 -16.22
N ASN A 686 -21.04 16.44 -16.20
CA ASN A 686 -20.41 17.13 -17.33
C ASN A 686 -19.31 16.31 -17.99
N GLY A 687 -18.81 15.26 -17.34
CA GLY A 687 -17.72 14.45 -17.84
C GLY A 687 -18.06 13.83 -19.20
N LYS A 688 -17.06 13.77 -20.08
CA LYS A 688 -17.22 13.24 -21.45
C LYS A 688 -17.68 11.79 -21.41
N LEU A 689 -17.05 10.95 -20.58
CA LEU A 689 -17.41 9.54 -20.43
C LEU A 689 -18.86 9.37 -19.96
N SER A 690 -19.27 10.11 -18.93
CA SER A 690 -20.63 10.04 -18.37
C SER A 690 -21.68 10.39 -19.42
N ASN A 691 -21.43 11.45 -20.20
CA ASN A 691 -22.32 11.88 -21.25
C ASN A 691 -22.40 10.91 -22.45
N GLU A 692 -21.28 10.31 -22.85
CA GLU A 692 -21.25 9.31 -23.91
C GLU A 692 -22.02 8.03 -23.51
N LEU A 693 -21.83 7.56 -22.27
CA LEU A 693 -22.50 6.37 -21.75
C LEU A 693 -23.98 6.62 -21.47
N ALA A 694 -24.36 7.83 -21.04
CA ALA A 694 -25.77 8.23 -20.93
C ALA A 694 -26.47 8.21 -22.31
N GLY A 695 -25.80 8.67 -23.36
CA GLY A 695 -26.30 8.56 -24.74
C GLY A 695 -26.46 7.12 -25.19
N ALA A 696 -25.52 6.24 -24.83
CA ALA A 696 -25.60 4.80 -25.11
C ALA A 696 -26.76 4.12 -24.35
N LEU A 697 -26.91 4.44 -23.05
CA LEU A 697 -28.04 3.96 -22.25
C LEU A 697 -29.38 4.41 -22.82
N ALA A 698 -29.51 5.67 -23.21
CA ALA A 698 -30.73 6.17 -23.82
C ALA A 698 -31.10 5.43 -25.13
N ARG A 699 -30.12 5.10 -25.96
CA ARG A 699 -30.33 4.27 -27.17
C ARG A 699 -30.80 2.86 -26.80
N ARG A 700 -30.13 2.21 -25.84
CA ARG A 700 -30.51 0.90 -25.34
C ARG A 700 -31.94 0.88 -24.82
N LEU A 701 -32.30 1.87 -23.98
CA LEU A 701 -33.64 1.97 -23.42
C LEU A 701 -34.72 2.11 -24.51
N ARG A 702 -34.46 2.91 -25.54
CA ARG A 702 -35.38 3.03 -26.70
C ARG A 702 -35.50 1.71 -27.48
N GLN A 703 -34.43 0.96 -27.65
CA GLN A 703 -34.43 -0.35 -28.29
C GLN A 703 -35.23 -1.39 -27.50
N GLU A 704 -35.07 -1.42 -26.17
CA GLU A 704 -35.67 -2.43 -25.30
C GLU A 704 -37.13 -2.08 -24.90
N ALA A 705 -37.48 -0.81 -24.76
CA ALA A 705 -38.81 -0.36 -24.31
C ALA A 705 -39.68 0.28 -25.41
N GLY A 706 -39.13 0.57 -26.57
CA GLY A 706 -39.80 1.26 -27.67
C GLY A 706 -40.15 2.71 -27.30
N GLN A 707 -41.30 3.21 -27.76
CA GLN A 707 -41.78 4.58 -27.51
C GLN A 707 -42.56 4.72 -26.20
N ASN A 708 -42.78 3.64 -25.46
CA ASN A 708 -43.55 3.68 -24.24
C ASN A 708 -42.71 4.21 -23.07
N SER A 709 -42.94 5.45 -22.66
CA SER A 709 -42.19 6.13 -21.58
C SER A 709 -42.28 5.38 -20.25
N GLN A 710 -43.39 4.73 -19.92
CA GLN A 710 -43.56 3.97 -18.70
C GLN A 710 -42.67 2.72 -18.68
N ARG A 711 -42.65 1.96 -19.77
CA ARG A 711 -41.74 0.81 -19.95
C ARG A 711 -40.27 1.25 -19.92
N LEU A 712 -40.00 2.42 -20.53
CA LEU A 712 -38.64 2.98 -20.55
C LEU A 712 -38.16 3.30 -19.13
N VAL A 713 -38.98 3.99 -18.32
CA VAL A 713 -38.67 4.31 -16.93
C VAL A 713 -38.47 3.02 -16.11
N ASP A 714 -39.37 2.07 -16.23
CA ASP A 714 -39.26 0.78 -15.52
C ASP A 714 -37.96 0.06 -15.87
N ARG A 715 -37.67 -0.07 -17.18
CA ARG A 715 -36.42 -0.74 -17.63
C ARG A 715 -35.17 0.00 -17.16
N ALA A 716 -35.18 1.32 -17.18
CA ALA A 716 -34.08 2.16 -16.72
C ALA A 716 -33.74 1.93 -15.23
N PHE A 717 -34.74 1.87 -14.37
CA PHE A 717 -34.55 1.58 -12.96
C PHE A 717 -34.08 0.14 -12.71
N TRP A 718 -34.60 -0.82 -13.44
CA TRP A 718 -34.12 -2.20 -13.36
C TRP A 718 -32.65 -2.34 -13.75
N LEU A 719 -32.20 -1.64 -14.80
CA LEU A 719 -30.81 -1.66 -15.25
C LEU A 719 -29.89 -0.92 -14.27
N ALA A 720 -30.24 0.31 -13.89
CA ALA A 720 -29.34 1.17 -13.13
C ALA A 720 -29.38 0.87 -11.61
N VAL A 721 -30.57 0.60 -11.05
CA VAL A 721 -30.79 0.52 -9.61
C VAL A 721 -31.07 -0.91 -9.12
N GLY A 722 -31.49 -1.80 -10.02
CA GLY A 722 -31.79 -3.19 -9.69
C GLY A 722 -33.15 -3.41 -9.02
N ARG A 723 -34.06 -2.43 -9.11
CA ARG A 723 -35.44 -2.48 -8.59
C ARG A 723 -36.38 -1.65 -9.44
N PRO A 724 -37.71 -1.85 -9.34
CA PRO A 724 -38.64 -0.93 -9.97
C PRO A 724 -38.56 0.46 -9.33
N PRO A 725 -38.93 1.52 -10.06
CA PRO A 725 -39.07 2.85 -9.50
C PRO A 725 -40.15 2.89 -8.43
N THR A 726 -39.99 3.69 -7.39
CA THR A 726 -41.06 4.06 -6.48
C THR A 726 -42.12 4.85 -7.24
N ARG A 727 -43.31 5.05 -6.64
CA ARG A 727 -44.36 5.90 -7.24
C ARG A 727 -43.89 7.31 -7.53
N GLU A 728 -43.13 7.90 -6.62
CA GLU A 728 -42.58 9.25 -6.77
C GLU A 728 -41.51 9.28 -7.86
N GLU A 729 -40.52 8.39 -7.84
CA GLU A 729 -39.47 8.28 -8.88
C GLU A 729 -40.10 8.11 -10.27
N ARG A 730 -41.15 7.28 -10.39
CA ARG A 730 -41.86 7.06 -11.65
C ARG A 730 -42.53 8.35 -12.13
N ASN A 731 -43.28 9.05 -11.26
CA ASN A 731 -43.97 10.26 -11.62
C ASN A 731 -43.00 11.34 -12.07
N LEU A 732 -41.95 11.61 -11.30
CA LEU A 732 -40.91 12.59 -11.64
C LEU A 732 -40.23 12.24 -12.99
N SER A 733 -39.92 10.96 -13.21
CA SER A 733 -39.30 10.51 -14.45
C SER A 733 -40.20 10.68 -15.68
N LEU A 734 -41.50 10.36 -15.54
CA LEU A 734 -42.48 10.52 -16.63
C LEU A 734 -42.74 12.02 -16.92
N ASP A 735 -42.83 12.85 -15.88
CA ASP A 735 -42.99 14.30 -16.06
C ASP A 735 -41.79 14.92 -16.76
N TYR A 736 -40.58 14.53 -16.40
CA TYR A 736 -39.35 14.94 -17.06
C TYR A 736 -39.34 14.55 -18.55
N LEU A 737 -39.68 13.29 -18.85
CA LEU A 737 -39.66 12.77 -20.22
C LEU A 737 -40.71 13.37 -21.17
N ARG A 738 -41.70 14.14 -20.68
CA ARG A 738 -42.64 14.90 -21.53
C ARG A 738 -41.98 16.03 -22.31
N GLY A 739 -40.94 16.67 -21.75
CA GLY A 739 -40.23 17.79 -22.35
C GLY A 739 -38.71 17.68 -22.38
N GLY A 740 -38.18 16.73 -21.65
CA GLY A 740 -36.73 16.48 -21.55
C GLY A 740 -36.20 15.44 -22.52
N LEU A 741 -34.90 15.39 -22.68
CA LEU A 741 -34.25 14.43 -23.56
C LEU A 741 -33.95 13.12 -22.81
N PRO A 742 -34.15 11.93 -23.44
CA PRO A 742 -33.85 10.65 -22.82
C PRO A 742 -32.38 10.46 -22.41
N LYS A 743 -31.46 11.21 -23.02
CA LYS A 743 -30.03 11.19 -22.65
C LYS A 743 -29.82 11.82 -21.26
N GLU A 744 -30.43 12.97 -20.99
CA GLU A 744 -30.33 13.65 -19.70
C GLU A 744 -31.04 12.86 -18.60
N PHE A 745 -32.15 12.19 -18.93
CA PHE A 745 -32.77 11.21 -18.03
C PHE A 745 -31.83 10.07 -17.70
N ALA A 746 -31.16 9.49 -18.70
CA ALA A 746 -30.17 8.42 -18.49
C ALA A 746 -28.96 8.91 -17.64
N LEU A 747 -28.52 10.16 -17.88
CA LEU A 747 -27.44 10.79 -17.10
C LEU A 747 -27.85 10.99 -15.64
N SER A 748 -29.10 11.38 -15.37
CA SER A 748 -29.61 11.55 -14.00
C SER A 748 -29.59 10.24 -13.20
N LEU A 749 -29.81 9.09 -13.86
CA LEU A 749 -29.75 7.79 -13.20
C LEU A 749 -28.35 7.44 -12.67
N PHE A 750 -27.28 7.81 -13.39
CA PHE A 750 -25.89 7.62 -12.93
C PHE A 750 -25.58 8.45 -11.67
N ASN A 751 -26.30 9.56 -11.47
CA ASN A 751 -26.13 10.45 -10.31
C ASN A 751 -26.96 10.04 -9.08
N LEU A 752 -27.79 8.99 -9.17
CA LEU A 752 -28.57 8.51 -8.03
C LEU A 752 -27.67 7.85 -6.99
N ASN A 753 -27.90 8.17 -5.72
CA ASN A 753 -27.26 7.43 -4.62
C ASN A 753 -27.49 5.91 -4.72
N ALA A 754 -28.66 5.49 -5.23
CA ALA A 754 -28.98 4.09 -5.45
C ALA A 754 -28.13 3.42 -6.54
N PHE A 755 -27.53 4.22 -7.47
CA PHE A 755 -26.56 3.76 -8.44
C PHE A 755 -25.15 3.72 -7.85
N LEU A 756 -24.74 4.77 -7.14
CA LEU A 756 -23.37 4.99 -6.67
C LEU A 756 -23.02 4.23 -5.38
N TYR A 757 -24.03 3.74 -4.64
CA TYR A 757 -23.81 3.08 -3.35
C TYR A 757 -24.40 1.66 -3.32
N VAL A 758 -23.71 0.79 -2.58
CA VAL A 758 -24.20 -0.53 -2.16
C VAL A 758 -24.70 -0.44 -0.73
N GLN A 759 -25.91 -1.01 -0.49
CA GLN A 759 -26.59 -1.00 0.78
C GLN A 759 -26.52 -2.35 1.50
#